data_b756729382b1f337f0aeba4d1b4f9f0a
#
_entry.id   b756729382b1f337f0aeba4d1b4f9f0a
#
_cell.length_a   1.000
_cell.length_b   1.000
_cell.length_c   1.000
_cell.angle_alpha   90.00
_cell.angle_beta   90.00
_cell.angle_gamma   90.00
#
_symmetry.space_group_name_H-M   'P 1'
#
loop_
_entity.id
_entity.type
_entity.pdbx_description
1 polymer ?
#
loop_
_entity_poly.entity_id
_entity_poly.type
_entity_poly.pdbx_seq_one_letter_code
_entity_poly.pdbx_strand_id
1 'polypeptide(L)'
;MKHLSTLLATAAMAAAYALPLSPAYAAGCSSTSPNSPRGASAEWLSGAPDCQQKARQKVSKRRTAAPVEGYKPLDASCPVMFYGDRVSFGGQEYTLDERTLFVDGQLSDDVVSRYEHVYNSFTKAAEALTDGTPDKPMTLLVAPYVYWIDNPDDKGIRVGKDGMEPFGLIVRCQNLHITGLCDDARNVVLASNRGQTQGAIGNFTMFDFWGDGLEVRNLTMGNFCNVDLVYPLKPSLNRERRMSAITQAHVAYCHGDRILADNVRFISRLNMNPLNGARRILFNNCHMESTDDALTGTGVYLHCTLDFYGQKPFWRSDMGGAVFLDCDFTVCHDEDRQYFCKAVGPLSIIDCRYHVRKPVYAGWTHTPTEWLRCYQYNVSMNGQPYIIGGEKPYNTICMDQRDILGAYRLTDNDGVFYNTYNLLRGDDGWDPLNVRPRVEAIASKTGKDVGNMPTCLSVSPLEATIQTGGEPLTLRATTKRHANYETHNRVVRWRVEQGHEADVRLSQTEGGECKVTATNHDDETKRLSVIAYTDDGLECAAELTVKPDFIAPPSFTSLPRLSVGKGMATVDYSLDLEGRKDESLITWYRCSRKDGSDRIPVAVSRLGKPEMTYRLTKEDVGHYIIAAVEPKHLRCTPGEAVSAMTKTVVRSGQVIMSDILETDFQNFPCHNQPRLIPGTWTIGGYKPIDTAEYDWTVYPDKDYWTYGEGINGTRGTGLLQIEKGARLLYTPLPRTYGDMDITLCVDPSKTAGQGFGSATGQYLDLYIKFDTETLTGYALRIIRTTKYSNAVDFLLVRYDKGVVTPVSAPVSSVCYRTGCTISLSASGNRLKAHAET
;
A
#
# COMPACT_ATOMS: atom_id res chain seq x y z
N MET A 1 -21.15 10.29 -8.47
CA MET A 1 -20.72 9.29 -9.46
C MET A 1 -19.21 9.31 -9.74
N LYS A 2 -18.54 10.46 -9.89
CA LYS A 2 -17.06 10.51 -10.06
C LYS A 2 -16.26 10.00 -8.82
N HIS A 3 -16.82 10.11 -7.63
CA HIS A 3 -16.13 9.70 -6.39
C HIS A 3 -16.26 8.20 -6.06
N LEU A 4 -17.31 7.53 -6.55
CA LEU A 4 -17.45 6.08 -6.33
C LEU A 4 -16.44 5.27 -7.16
N SER A 5 -16.15 5.73 -8.40
CA SER A 5 -15.14 5.09 -9.25
C SER A 5 -13.72 5.22 -8.68
N THR A 6 -13.43 6.30 -7.96
CA THR A 6 -12.12 6.51 -7.34
C THR A 6 -11.92 5.60 -6.11
N LEU A 7 -12.95 5.38 -5.31
CA LEU A 7 -12.92 4.46 -4.16
C LEU A 7 -12.77 3.00 -4.60
N LEU A 8 -13.47 2.57 -5.63
CA LEU A 8 -13.34 1.23 -6.21
C LEU A 8 -11.97 1.00 -6.85
N ALA A 9 -11.42 2.00 -7.53
CA ALA A 9 -10.07 1.93 -8.08
C ALA A 9 -9.00 1.81 -6.98
N THR A 10 -9.21 2.45 -5.84
CA THR A 10 -8.29 2.37 -4.69
C THR A 10 -8.37 0.99 -4.02
N ALA A 11 -9.56 0.42 -3.87
CA ALA A 11 -9.73 -0.93 -3.34
C ALA A 11 -9.15 -2.01 -4.28
N ALA A 12 -9.37 -1.88 -5.58
CA ALA A 12 -8.83 -2.80 -6.57
C ALA A 12 -7.29 -2.72 -6.69
N MET A 13 -6.71 -1.52 -6.54
CA MET A 13 -5.25 -1.36 -6.51
C MET A 13 -4.64 -1.84 -5.19
N ALA A 14 -5.32 -1.66 -4.05
CA ALA A 14 -4.87 -2.20 -2.77
C ALA A 14 -4.86 -3.74 -2.79
N ALA A 15 -5.86 -4.37 -3.39
CA ALA A 15 -5.90 -5.82 -3.54
C ALA A 15 -4.83 -6.37 -4.50
N ALA A 16 -4.42 -5.60 -5.51
CA ALA A 16 -3.38 -6.04 -6.46
C ALA A 16 -1.95 -5.99 -5.89
N TYR A 17 -1.73 -5.26 -4.78
CA TYR A 17 -0.42 -5.09 -4.15
C TYR A 17 -0.36 -5.48 -2.67
N ALA A 18 -1.46 -5.92 -2.08
CA ALA A 18 -1.43 -6.61 -0.81
C ALA A 18 -0.77 -7.98 -1.03
N LEU A 19 0.55 -8.02 -0.99
CA LEU A 19 1.23 -9.24 -0.62
C LEU A 19 0.71 -9.61 0.77
N PRO A 20 0.22 -10.83 1.00
CA PRO A 20 -0.10 -11.26 2.33
C PRO A 20 1.19 -11.17 3.15
N LEU A 21 1.22 -10.31 4.14
CA LEU A 21 2.12 -10.49 5.27
C LEU A 21 1.77 -11.87 5.82
N SER A 22 2.69 -12.81 5.69
CA SER A 22 2.52 -14.16 6.24
C SER A 22 1.98 -14.09 7.67
N PRO A 23 0.98 -14.91 8.04
CA PRO A 23 0.45 -14.97 9.41
C PRO A 23 1.49 -15.33 10.47
N ALA A 24 2.71 -15.70 10.08
CA ALA A 24 3.83 -16.01 10.96
C ALA A 24 4.30 -14.83 11.83
N TYR A 25 3.91 -13.59 11.51
CA TYR A 25 4.30 -12.41 12.31
C TYR A 25 3.30 -12.01 13.40
N ALA A 26 2.15 -12.67 13.48
CA ALA A 26 1.15 -12.44 14.54
C ALA A 26 1.21 -13.46 15.68
N ALA A 27 2.14 -14.41 15.65
CA ALA A 27 2.28 -15.42 16.70
C ALA A 27 3.32 -14.99 17.76
N GLY A 28 2.83 -14.32 18.78
CA GLY A 28 3.20 -14.60 20.15
C GLY A 28 4.56 -14.15 20.65
N CYS A 29 4.60 -13.00 21.23
CA CYS A 29 5.40 -12.78 22.43
C CYS A 29 4.49 -12.59 23.63
N SER A 30 3.97 -13.68 24.14
CA SER A 30 3.64 -13.78 25.57
C SER A 30 4.84 -14.42 26.27
N SER A 31 5.78 -13.62 26.72
CA SER A 31 6.76 -14.04 27.71
C SER A 31 6.59 -13.17 28.93
N THR A 32 5.98 -13.75 29.94
CA THR A 32 6.11 -13.30 31.32
C THR A 32 7.61 -13.19 31.66
N SER A 33 8.10 -11.98 31.85
CA SER A 33 9.40 -11.78 32.49
C SER A 33 9.21 -11.50 33.97
N PRO A 34 9.98 -12.15 34.82
CA PRO A 34 10.11 -11.72 36.21
C PRO A 34 11.30 -10.77 36.35
N ASN A 35 11.05 -9.66 37.04
CA ASN A 35 12.00 -8.83 37.77
C ASN A 35 12.98 -7.99 36.95
N SER A 36 12.59 -6.75 36.73
CA SER A 36 13.54 -5.67 36.50
C SER A 36 14.11 -5.16 37.85
N PRO A 37 15.39 -4.96 37.97
CA PRO A 37 15.97 -4.13 39.04
C PRO A 37 15.77 -2.66 38.69
N ARG A 38 15.26 -1.92 39.65
CA ARG A 38 15.13 -0.46 39.63
C ARG A 38 16.51 0.20 39.53
N GLY A 39 16.63 1.22 38.69
CA GLY A 39 17.52 2.36 38.86
C GLY A 39 18.89 2.20 38.23
N ALA A 40 19.00 2.63 36.99
CA ALA A 40 20.24 3.21 36.48
C ALA A 40 19.92 4.57 35.89
N SER A 41 20.33 5.59 36.58
CA SER A 41 20.24 7.00 36.25
C SER A 41 21.17 7.38 35.10
N ALA A 42 20.84 8.44 34.43
CA ALA A 42 21.44 9.11 33.29
C ALA A 42 22.95 9.44 33.30
N GLU A 43 23.81 8.49 33.55
CA GLU A 43 25.29 8.68 33.47
C GLU A 43 25.95 8.15 32.17
N TRP A 44 25.13 7.80 31.19
CA TRP A 44 25.56 7.01 30.03
C TRP A 44 26.31 7.75 28.95
N LEU A 45 26.14 9.06 28.86
CA LEU A 45 26.83 9.88 27.84
C LEU A 45 28.04 10.67 28.40
N SER A 46 28.15 10.80 29.73
CA SER A 46 29.33 11.40 30.34
C SER A 46 30.49 10.40 30.56
N GLY A 47 30.23 9.10 30.45
CA GLY A 47 31.23 8.05 30.65
C GLY A 47 32.10 7.75 29.44
N ALA A 48 31.68 8.08 28.23
CA ALA A 48 32.49 7.83 27.05
C ALA A 48 33.84 8.59 27.03
N PRO A 49 33.94 9.84 27.49
CA PRO A 49 35.24 10.53 27.60
C PRO A 49 36.18 9.89 28.60
N ASP A 50 35.64 9.38 29.71
CA ASP A 50 36.50 8.87 30.81
C ASP A 50 37.03 7.46 30.52
N CYS A 51 36.27 6.62 29.83
CA CYS A 51 36.73 5.33 29.35
C CYS A 51 37.79 5.46 28.25
N GLN A 52 37.59 6.45 27.35
CA GLN A 52 38.56 6.80 26.32
C GLN A 52 39.80 7.47 26.92
N GLN A 53 39.69 8.28 27.99
CA GLN A 53 40.84 8.84 28.67
C GLN A 53 41.65 7.78 29.45
N LYS A 54 41.01 6.77 30.05
CA LYS A 54 41.71 5.66 30.68
C LYS A 54 42.43 4.74 29.67
N ALA A 55 41.78 4.53 28.53
CA ALA A 55 42.42 3.85 27.39
C ALA A 55 43.58 4.69 26.82
N ARG A 56 43.41 6.02 26.67
CA ARG A 56 44.48 6.92 26.24
C ARG A 56 45.69 6.88 27.17
N GLN A 57 45.52 6.80 28.51
CA GLN A 57 46.67 6.70 29.46
C GLN A 57 47.41 5.37 29.38
N LYS A 58 46.77 4.27 29.00
CA LYS A 58 47.43 2.97 28.75
C LYS A 58 48.13 2.93 27.39
N VAL A 59 47.58 3.55 26.37
CA VAL A 59 48.13 3.59 25.01
C VAL A 59 49.32 4.55 24.91
N SER A 60 49.34 5.63 25.70
CA SER A 60 50.46 6.60 25.69
C SER A 60 51.83 6.04 26.18
N LYS A 61 51.84 4.83 26.69
CA LYS A 61 53.08 4.13 27.06
C LYS A 61 53.58 3.11 26.05
N ARG A 62 52.78 2.79 24.97
CA ARG A 62 53.27 2.02 23.85
C ARG A 62 53.91 2.97 22.83
N ARG A 63 55.19 2.75 22.48
CA ARG A 63 55.83 3.46 21.36
C ARG A 63 54.93 3.37 20.14
N THR A 64 54.69 4.52 19.45
CA THR A 64 54.02 4.59 18.18
C THR A 64 54.63 3.61 17.18
N ALA A 65 54.01 2.46 17.00
CA ALA A 65 54.41 1.58 15.93
C ALA A 65 54.11 2.31 14.61
N ALA A 66 54.97 2.16 13.62
CA ALA A 66 54.73 2.69 12.28
C ALA A 66 53.48 2.01 11.68
N PRO A 67 52.77 2.66 10.79
CA PRO A 67 51.70 2.00 10.01
C PRO A 67 52.25 0.73 9.32
N VAL A 68 51.34 -0.22 9.03
CA VAL A 68 51.67 -1.44 8.30
C VAL A 68 52.44 -1.09 7.03
N GLU A 69 53.57 -1.76 6.82
CA GLU A 69 54.48 -1.50 5.70
C GLU A 69 53.72 -1.57 4.36
N GLY A 70 53.86 -0.54 3.53
CA GLY A 70 53.24 -0.46 2.24
C GLY A 70 51.77 -0.02 2.27
N TYR A 71 51.13 0.13 3.44
CA TYR A 71 49.76 0.64 3.52
C TYR A 71 49.69 2.13 3.15
N LYS A 72 48.77 2.48 2.25
CA LYS A 72 48.50 3.85 1.83
C LYS A 72 47.02 4.11 1.91
N PRO A 73 46.56 5.12 2.65
CA PRO A 73 45.15 5.49 2.68
C PRO A 73 44.67 5.91 1.29
N LEU A 74 43.47 5.50 0.90
CA LEU A 74 42.85 5.89 -0.38
C LEU A 74 42.51 7.38 -0.41
N ASP A 75 42.01 7.90 0.71
CA ASP A 75 41.77 9.33 0.88
C ASP A 75 42.99 9.97 1.57
N ALA A 76 43.78 10.69 0.80
CA ALA A 76 44.96 11.38 1.34
C ALA A 76 44.60 12.67 2.11
N SER A 77 43.40 13.22 1.90
CA SER A 77 42.90 14.44 2.56
C SER A 77 42.40 14.14 3.98
N CYS A 78 41.82 12.95 4.16
CA CYS A 78 41.30 12.47 5.43
C CYS A 78 41.75 11.01 5.67
N PRO A 79 43.08 10.79 6.04
CA PRO A 79 43.65 9.49 5.95
C PRO A 79 43.21 8.56 7.08
N VAL A 80 42.84 7.34 6.74
CA VAL A 80 42.73 6.21 7.66
C VAL A 80 44.11 5.57 7.75
N MET A 81 44.67 5.45 8.94
CA MET A 81 45.99 4.83 9.16
C MET A 81 45.84 3.48 9.87
N PHE A 82 46.31 2.43 9.23
CA PHE A 82 46.27 1.04 9.75
C PHE A 82 47.59 0.59 10.33
N TYR A 83 47.55 0.07 11.56
CA TYR A 83 48.73 -0.36 12.34
C TYR A 83 48.75 -1.86 12.66
N GLY A 84 47.83 -2.62 12.10
CA GLY A 84 47.71 -4.06 12.32
C GLY A 84 46.72 -4.41 13.46
N ASP A 85 46.97 -3.96 14.66
CA ASP A 85 46.11 -4.17 15.84
C ASP A 85 45.16 -2.99 16.13
N ARG A 86 45.28 -1.92 15.38
CA ARG A 86 44.46 -0.71 15.53
C ARG A 86 44.39 0.10 14.22
N VAL A 87 43.43 1.00 14.18
CA VAL A 87 43.33 2.03 13.14
C VAL A 87 43.22 3.42 13.77
N SER A 88 43.71 4.45 13.08
CA SER A 88 43.46 5.83 13.48
C SER A 88 42.76 6.60 12.38
N PHE A 89 41.80 7.45 12.76
CA PHE A 89 41.04 8.29 11.88
C PHE A 89 40.56 9.55 12.64
N GLY A 90 40.65 10.72 12.06
CA GLY A 90 40.18 11.98 12.67
C GLY A 90 40.78 12.27 14.03
N GLY A 91 42.02 11.85 14.30
CA GLY A 91 42.70 12.03 15.58
C GLY A 91 42.27 11.04 16.66
N GLN A 92 41.40 10.09 16.37
CA GLN A 92 41.01 8.98 17.27
C GLN A 92 41.75 7.70 16.90
N GLU A 93 42.05 6.88 17.90
CA GLU A 93 42.58 5.52 17.72
C GLU A 93 41.57 4.49 18.17
N TYR A 94 41.32 3.47 17.32
CA TYR A 94 40.44 2.35 17.56
C TYR A 94 41.28 1.07 17.66
N THR A 95 41.23 0.41 18.78
CA THR A 95 41.87 -0.92 18.97
C THR A 95 40.97 -1.98 18.34
N LEU A 96 41.53 -2.87 17.55
CA LEU A 96 40.83 -3.99 16.93
C LEU A 96 40.74 -5.18 17.89
N ASP A 97 39.56 -5.73 18.05
CA ASP A 97 39.29 -6.87 18.92
C ASP A 97 38.05 -7.61 18.40
N GLU A 98 37.56 -8.61 19.15
CA GLU A 98 36.36 -9.38 18.80
C GLU A 98 35.06 -8.53 18.68
N ARG A 99 35.09 -7.29 19.18
CA ARG A 99 33.98 -6.33 19.13
C ARG A 99 34.21 -5.18 18.14
N THR A 100 35.42 -5.04 17.65
CA THR A 100 35.80 -3.94 16.76
C THR A 100 36.55 -4.48 15.57
N LEU A 101 35.85 -4.65 14.47
CA LEU A 101 36.38 -5.17 13.21
C LEU A 101 36.71 -4.03 12.25
N PHE A 102 37.75 -4.21 11.46
CA PHE A 102 38.20 -3.27 10.44
C PHE A 102 38.05 -3.87 9.04
N VAL A 103 37.46 -3.08 8.13
CA VAL A 103 37.23 -3.47 6.73
C VAL A 103 37.90 -2.47 5.81
N ASP A 104 38.85 -2.92 4.97
CA ASP A 104 39.49 -2.09 3.95
C ASP A 104 39.67 -2.88 2.64
N GLY A 105 38.87 -2.51 1.61
CA GLY A 105 38.85 -3.15 0.29
C GLY A 105 40.15 -3.01 -0.51
N GLN A 106 41.13 -2.23 -0.06
CA GLN A 106 42.46 -2.14 -0.68
C GLN A 106 43.43 -3.24 -0.22
N LEU A 107 43.13 -3.88 0.91
CA LEU A 107 44.02 -4.90 1.48
C LEU A 107 43.96 -6.19 0.64
N SER A 108 45.11 -6.74 0.39
CA SER A 108 45.21 -8.08 -0.19
C SER A 108 44.88 -9.18 0.81
N ASP A 109 44.51 -10.37 0.34
CA ASP A 109 44.27 -11.53 1.21
C ASP A 109 45.50 -11.90 2.04
N ASP A 110 46.72 -11.69 1.49
CA ASP A 110 47.96 -11.88 2.22
C ASP A 110 48.10 -10.94 3.42
N VAL A 111 47.66 -9.69 3.30
CA VAL A 111 47.72 -8.75 4.42
C VAL A 111 46.66 -9.11 5.44
N VAL A 112 45.40 -9.33 4.99
CA VAL A 112 44.29 -9.71 5.87
C VAL A 112 44.63 -10.96 6.70
N SER A 113 45.27 -11.98 6.10
CA SER A 113 45.62 -13.22 6.79
C SER A 113 46.62 -13.07 7.94
N ARG A 114 47.32 -11.92 8.04
CA ARG A 114 48.34 -11.65 9.09
C ARG A 114 47.75 -10.97 10.33
N TYR A 115 46.56 -10.45 10.23
CA TYR A 115 45.96 -9.64 11.30
C TYR A 115 44.57 -10.15 11.67
N GLU A 116 44.33 -10.31 12.96
CA GLU A 116 43.04 -10.65 13.50
C GLU A 116 42.09 -9.44 13.41
N HIS A 117 40.79 -9.68 13.23
CA HIS A 117 39.71 -8.64 13.16
C HIS A 117 39.84 -7.67 11.97
N VAL A 118 40.58 -8.04 10.91
CA VAL A 118 40.82 -7.26 9.70
C VAL A 118 40.27 -7.99 8.47
N TYR A 119 39.55 -7.30 7.63
CA TYR A 119 38.87 -7.86 6.47
C TYR A 119 39.04 -6.97 5.24
N ASN A 120 39.01 -7.54 4.04
CA ASN A 120 38.97 -6.80 2.78
C ASN A 120 37.59 -6.88 2.10
N SER A 121 36.61 -7.49 2.73
CA SER A 121 35.24 -7.62 2.25
C SER A 121 34.28 -7.35 3.40
N PHE A 122 33.27 -6.51 3.13
CA PHE A 122 32.21 -6.25 4.10
C PHE A 122 31.41 -7.52 4.42
N THR A 123 31.14 -8.36 3.41
CA THR A 123 30.40 -9.62 3.59
C THR A 123 31.14 -10.59 4.49
N LYS A 124 32.46 -10.74 4.29
CA LYS A 124 33.29 -11.59 5.17
C LYS A 124 33.37 -11.07 6.62
N ALA A 125 33.45 -9.75 6.80
CA ALA A 125 33.39 -9.15 8.12
C ALA A 125 32.02 -9.36 8.79
N ALA A 126 30.94 -9.30 8.03
CA ALA A 126 29.60 -9.54 8.54
C ALA A 126 29.39 -10.99 9.04
N GLU A 127 30.09 -11.96 8.49
CA GLU A 127 30.07 -13.35 8.96
C GLU A 127 30.71 -13.54 10.37
N ALA A 128 31.55 -12.61 10.78
CA ALA A 128 32.24 -12.61 12.08
C ALA A 128 31.50 -11.83 13.17
N LEU A 129 30.34 -11.24 12.86
CA LEU A 129 29.58 -10.45 13.83
C LEU A 129 29.02 -11.32 14.96
N THR A 130 29.02 -10.74 16.14
CA THR A 130 28.38 -11.30 17.33
C THR A 130 27.54 -10.20 17.99
N ASP A 131 26.52 -10.58 18.76
CA ASP A 131 25.65 -9.61 19.40
C ASP A 131 26.41 -8.64 20.30
N GLY A 132 26.24 -7.34 20.07
CA GLY A 132 26.69 -6.29 20.96
C GLY A 132 25.70 -6.05 22.09
N THR A 133 26.09 -5.18 23.00
CA THR A 133 25.22 -4.62 24.03
C THR A 133 25.20 -3.10 23.91
N PRO A 134 24.22 -2.39 24.47
CA PRO A 134 24.24 -0.92 24.44
C PRO A 134 25.55 -0.30 24.96
N ASP A 135 26.20 -0.91 26.00
CA ASP A 135 27.45 -0.44 26.55
C ASP A 135 28.70 -0.82 25.74
N LYS A 136 28.61 -1.93 25.01
CA LYS A 136 29.67 -2.51 24.23
C LYS A 136 29.12 -2.99 22.90
N PRO A 137 28.85 -2.08 21.95
CA PRO A 137 28.32 -2.44 20.65
C PRO A 137 29.34 -3.28 19.86
N MET A 138 28.82 -4.07 18.95
CA MET A 138 29.60 -4.66 17.87
C MET A 138 29.91 -3.60 16.84
N THR A 139 31.15 -3.35 16.48
CA THR A 139 31.55 -2.23 15.63
C THR A 139 32.25 -2.70 14.37
N LEU A 140 31.74 -2.25 13.19
CA LEU A 140 32.42 -2.36 11.91
C LEU A 140 32.98 -0.99 11.52
N LEU A 141 34.32 -0.86 11.51
CA LEU A 141 35.00 0.32 10.98
C LEU A 141 35.34 0.08 9.51
N VAL A 142 34.80 0.90 8.62
CA VAL A 142 34.83 0.70 7.16
C VAL A 142 35.67 1.80 6.53
N ALA A 143 36.82 1.46 5.93
CA ALA A 143 37.69 2.41 5.22
C ALA A 143 37.06 2.86 3.88
N PRO A 144 37.53 4.00 3.32
CA PRO A 144 37.10 4.46 2.00
C PRO A 144 37.35 3.43 0.90
N TYR A 145 36.27 2.93 0.31
CA TYR A 145 36.25 1.99 -0.83
C TYR A 145 34.82 1.73 -1.31
N VAL A 146 34.68 0.93 -2.40
CA VAL A 146 33.39 0.39 -2.86
C VAL A 146 33.33 -1.09 -2.52
N TYR A 147 32.39 -1.46 -1.65
CA TYR A 147 32.17 -2.81 -1.15
C TYR A 147 30.90 -3.39 -1.79
N TRP A 148 31.10 -4.33 -2.70
CA TRP A 148 29.97 -5.03 -3.32
C TRP A 148 29.45 -6.13 -2.40
N ILE A 149 28.18 -6.04 -2.02
CA ILE A 149 27.53 -7.06 -1.17
C ILE A 149 27.29 -8.36 -1.93
N ASP A 150 27.09 -8.26 -3.22
CA ASP A 150 27.01 -9.39 -4.14
C ASP A 150 27.88 -9.08 -5.37
N ASN A 151 28.46 -10.10 -5.97
CA ASN A 151 29.33 -9.90 -7.15
C ASN A 151 28.51 -9.19 -8.28
N PRO A 152 28.89 -7.96 -8.65
CA PRO A 152 28.15 -7.17 -9.63
C PRO A 152 28.25 -7.74 -11.06
N ASP A 153 29.25 -8.59 -11.33
CA ASP A 153 29.50 -9.21 -12.64
C ASP A 153 28.88 -10.59 -12.78
N ASP A 154 28.39 -11.16 -11.66
CA ASP A 154 27.71 -12.44 -11.70
C ASP A 154 26.38 -12.34 -12.45
N LYS A 155 26.24 -13.18 -13.50
CA LYS A 155 25.02 -13.26 -14.31
C LYS A 155 23.95 -14.17 -13.70
N GLY A 156 24.26 -14.88 -12.63
CA GLY A 156 23.34 -15.75 -11.92
C GLY A 156 22.11 -14.98 -11.42
N ILE A 157 20.95 -15.62 -11.46
CA ILE A 157 19.71 -15.05 -10.96
C ILE A 157 19.56 -15.42 -9.48
N ARG A 158 19.37 -14.42 -8.63
CA ARG A 158 19.07 -14.64 -7.21
C ARG A 158 17.60 -15.01 -7.05
N VAL A 159 17.35 -16.05 -6.30
CA VAL A 159 16.00 -16.54 -5.95
C VAL A 159 15.89 -16.61 -4.45
N GLY A 160 14.83 -16.10 -3.91
CA GLY A 160 14.56 -16.21 -2.47
C GLY A 160 14.23 -17.66 -2.08
N LYS A 161 14.48 -18.01 -0.84
CA LYS A 161 14.09 -19.30 -0.26
C LYS A 161 12.64 -19.24 0.20
N ASP A 162 11.92 -20.35 0.04
CA ASP A 162 10.55 -20.54 0.58
C ASP A 162 9.57 -19.41 0.21
N GLY A 163 9.66 -18.90 -1.03
CA GLY A 163 8.79 -17.81 -1.51
C GLY A 163 9.13 -16.41 -0.99
N MET A 164 10.18 -16.28 -0.19
CA MET A 164 10.70 -15.00 0.29
C MET A 164 11.40 -14.23 -0.83
N GLU A 165 11.55 -12.91 -0.65
CA GLU A 165 12.39 -12.10 -1.54
C GLU A 165 13.87 -12.49 -1.42
N PRO A 166 14.66 -12.42 -2.51
CA PRO A 166 16.10 -12.63 -2.42
C PRO A 166 16.81 -11.43 -1.78
N PHE A 167 17.63 -11.71 -0.77
CA PHE A 167 18.49 -10.73 -0.11
C PHE A 167 19.95 -10.86 -0.55
N GLY A 168 20.66 -9.73 -0.56
CA GLY A 168 22.10 -9.71 -0.77
C GLY A 168 22.85 -10.20 0.46
N LEU A 169 22.56 -9.61 1.62
CA LEU A 169 23.17 -9.97 2.90
C LEU A 169 22.14 -9.87 4.05
N ILE A 170 21.95 -10.96 4.77
CA ILE A 170 21.15 -10.99 6.00
C ILE A 170 22.10 -10.81 7.18
N VAL A 171 21.86 -9.77 7.97
CA VAL A 171 22.68 -9.43 9.15
C VAL A 171 21.84 -9.61 10.40
N ARG A 172 22.26 -10.51 11.28
CA ARG A 172 21.60 -10.77 12.58
C ARG A 172 22.57 -10.38 13.70
N CYS A 173 22.39 -9.19 14.24
CA CYS A 173 23.29 -8.68 15.27
C CYS A 173 22.58 -7.59 16.09
N GLN A 174 22.59 -7.74 17.41
CA GLN A 174 22.10 -6.73 18.34
C GLN A 174 23.18 -5.65 18.55
N ASN A 175 22.75 -4.40 18.64
CA ASN A 175 23.61 -3.24 18.91
C ASN A 175 24.85 -3.22 18.00
N LEU A 176 24.59 -3.19 16.69
CA LEU A 176 25.61 -3.14 15.65
C LEU A 176 25.86 -1.68 15.22
N HIS A 177 27.12 -1.25 15.26
CA HIS A 177 27.56 0.04 14.75
C HIS A 177 28.38 -0.15 13.46
N ILE A 178 27.95 0.40 12.36
CA ILE A 178 28.63 0.40 11.07
C ILE A 178 29.09 1.84 10.80
N THR A 179 30.39 2.08 10.85
CA THR A 179 30.96 3.43 10.75
C THR A 179 31.94 3.52 9.60
N GLY A 180 31.61 4.35 8.60
CA GLY A 180 32.55 4.77 7.58
C GLY A 180 33.61 5.69 8.17
N LEU A 181 34.87 5.39 7.91
CA LEU A 181 36.02 6.20 8.35
C LEU A 181 36.31 7.28 7.29
N CYS A 182 35.37 8.22 7.15
CA CYS A 182 35.43 9.32 6.18
C CYS A 182 34.59 10.51 6.65
N ASP A 183 34.91 11.70 6.17
CA ASP A 183 34.08 12.90 6.38
C ASP A 183 33.00 13.02 5.31
N ASP A 184 33.26 12.55 4.10
CA ASP A 184 32.32 12.53 2.99
C ASP A 184 31.75 11.11 2.82
N ALA A 185 30.47 10.94 3.08
CA ALA A 185 29.77 9.65 2.98
C ALA A 185 29.86 9.00 1.58
N ARG A 186 30.24 9.73 0.54
CA ARG A 186 30.50 9.19 -0.81
C ARG A 186 31.78 8.36 -0.88
N ASN A 187 32.67 8.48 0.10
CA ASN A 187 33.97 7.80 0.10
C ASN A 187 33.90 6.37 0.63
N VAL A 188 32.84 6.00 1.37
CA VAL A 188 32.58 4.63 1.81
C VAL A 188 31.28 4.16 1.21
N VAL A 189 31.31 3.19 0.30
CA VAL A 189 30.11 2.76 -0.43
C VAL A 189 29.86 1.27 -0.25
N LEU A 190 28.74 0.93 0.39
CA LEU A 190 28.17 -0.41 0.39
C LEU A 190 27.24 -0.52 -0.82
N ALA A 191 27.52 -1.41 -1.76
CA ALA A 191 26.92 -1.40 -3.07
C ALA A 191 26.28 -2.74 -3.46
N SER A 192 25.16 -2.67 -4.18
CA SER A 192 24.58 -3.74 -4.96
C SER A 192 24.15 -3.21 -6.34
N ASN A 193 23.90 -4.08 -7.31
CA ASN A 193 23.35 -3.70 -8.61
C ASN A 193 22.27 -4.66 -9.10
N ARG A 194 21.54 -5.30 -8.20
CA ARG A 194 20.46 -6.22 -8.55
C ARG A 194 19.09 -5.59 -8.25
N GLY A 195 18.13 -5.90 -9.08
CA GLY A 195 16.74 -5.46 -8.89
C GLY A 195 15.78 -6.50 -9.42
N GLN A 196 14.49 -6.20 -9.23
CA GLN A 196 13.41 -7.02 -9.76
C GLN A 196 13.64 -7.27 -11.25
N THR A 197 13.79 -8.56 -11.64
CA THR A 197 14.05 -8.97 -13.02
C THR A 197 15.43 -8.62 -13.58
N GLN A 198 16.25 -7.98 -12.78
CA GLN A 198 17.64 -7.66 -13.13
C GLN A 198 18.59 -8.38 -12.18
N GLY A 199 18.82 -9.66 -12.47
CA GLY A 199 19.64 -10.56 -11.66
C GLY A 199 18.93 -11.13 -10.44
N ALA A 200 17.58 -10.98 -10.33
CA ALA A 200 16.79 -11.59 -9.28
C ALA A 200 15.37 -11.95 -9.77
N ILE A 201 14.75 -12.94 -9.15
CA ILE A 201 13.30 -13.23 -9.27
C ILE A 201 12.60 -12.59 -8.08
N GLY A 202 11.58 -11.79 -8.37
CA GLY A 202 10.95 -10.93 -7.36
C GLY A 202 11.79 -9.69 -7.07
N ASN A 203 11.46 -8.98 -6.02
CA ASN A 203 12.24 -7.83 -5.55
C ASN A 203 13.58 -8.32 -4.99
N PHE A 204 14.62 -7.49 -5.15
CA PHE A 204 15.91 -7.75 -4.53
C PHE A 204 16.21 -6.65 -3.52
N THR A 205 16.53 -7.05 -2.30
CA THR A 205 16.93 -6.16 -1.22
C THR A 205 18.39 -6.41 -0.86
N MET A 206 19.19 -5.34 -0.85
CA MET A 206 20.62 -5.45 -0.59
C MET A 206 20.90 -5.95 0.83
N PHE A 207 20.22 -5.40 1.83
CA PHE A 207 20.37 -5.79 3.24
C PHE A 207 19.06 -6.18 3.90
N ASP A 208 19.12 -7.15 4.81
CA ASP A 208 18.06 -7.50 5.75
C ASP A 208 18.64 -7.54 7.17
N PHE A 209 18.38 -6.48 7.96
CA PHE A 209 18.90 -6.31 9.30
C PHE A 209 17.93 -6.83 10.36
N TRP A 210 18.43 -7.67 11.25
CA TRP A 210 17.71 -8.19 12.41
C TRP A 210 18.47 -7.87 13.69
N GLY A 211 17.85 -7.10 14.56
CA GLY A 211 18.39 -6.69 15.85
C GLY A 211 18.09 -5.24 16.18
N ASP A 212 18.01 -4.95 17.45
CA ASP A 212 17.83 -3.60 17.99
C ASP A 212 19.15 -2.84 18.05
N GLY A 213 19.11 -1.52 18.08
CA GLY A 213 20.27 -0.68 18.31
C GLY A 213 21.26 -0.63 17.15
N LEU A 214 20.78 -0.77 15.91
CA LEU A 214 21.62 -0.57 14.73
C LEU A 214 21.96 0.93 14.58
N GLU A 215 23.23 1.24 14.48
CA GLU A 215 23.74 2.55 14.09
C GLU A 215 24.54 2.45 12.80
N VAL A 216 24.22 3.32 11.84
CA VAL A 216 24.95 3.43 10.56
C VAL A 216 25.42 4.88 10.41
N ARG A 217 26.71 5.08 10.19
CA ARG A 217 27.30 6.42 10.13
C ARG A 217 28.29 6.59 8.99
N ASN A 218 28.29 7.79 8.37
CA ASN A 218 29.32 8.28 7.44
C ASN A 218 29.56 7.34 6.25
N LEU A 219 28.51 6.89 5.56
CA LEU A 219 28.66 6.03 4.40
C LEU A 219 27.48 6.14 3.42
N THR A 220 27.65 5.54 2.25
CA THR A 220 26.59 5.35 1.26
C THR A 220 26.12 3.89 1.29
N MET A 221 24.81 3.67 1.42
CA MET A 221 24.14 2.41 1.10
C MET A 221 23.43 2.59 -0.25
N GLY A 222 23.87 1.88 -1.28
CA GLY A 222 23.34 2.11 -2.63
C GLY A 222 23.05 0.84 -3.42
N ASN A 223 21.85 0.80 -4.00
CA ASN A 223 21.55 -0.18 -5.02
C ASN A 223 21.63 0.48 -6.41
N PHE A 224 22.74 0.23 -7.09
CA PHE A 224 23.11 0.82 -8.37
C PHE A 224 22.56 0.04 -9.58
N CYS A 225 21.42 -0.61 -9.42
CA CYS A 225 20.76 -1.28 -10.55
C CYS A 225 20.34 -0.28 -11.64
N ASN A 226 19.79 0.87 -11.24
CA ASN A 226 19.23 1.89 -12.14
C ASN A 226 19.96 3.25 -12.01
N VAL A 227 21.06 3.31 -11.29
CA VAL A 227 21.86 4.51 -11.06
C VAL A 227 23.31 4.19 -11.30
N ASP A 228 24.03 5.09 -11.97
CA ASP A 228 25.47 4.94 -12.18
C ASP A 228 26.20 5.16 -10.85
N LEU A 229 27.14 4.29 -10.51
CA LEU A 229 28.05 4.50 -9.40
C LEU A 229 29.21 5.39 -9.87
N VAL A 230 29.32 6.57 -9.31
CA VAL A 230 30.45 7.48 -9.48
C VAL A 230 31.21 7.57 -8.16
N TYR A 231 32.42 7.01 -8.14
CA TYR A 231 33.23 6.97 -6.93
C TYR A 231 34.33 8.05 -6.98
N PRO A 232 34.35 9.01 -6.04
CA PRO A 232 35.16 10.21 -6.19
C PRO A 232 36.67 9.96 -6.04
N LEU A 233 37.09 9.02 -5.18
CA LEU A 233 38.51 8.82 -4.86
C LEU A 233 39.28 7.96 -5.88
N LYS A 234 38.58 7.10 -6.62
CA LYS A 234 39.21 6.17 -7.57
C LYS A 234 38.28 5.89 -8.75
N PRO A 235 38.38 6.61 -9.85
CA PRO A 235 37.49 6.46 -11.01
C PRO A 235 37.43 5.06 -11.62
N SER A 236 38.46 4.22 -11.40
CA SER A 236 38.43 2.81 -11.84
C SER A 236 37.42 1.94 -11.07
N LEU A 237 36.84 2.44 -10.00
CA LEU A 237 35.74 1.81 -9.26
C LEU A 237 34.36 2.32 -9.68
N ASN A 238 34.30 3.27 -10.64
CA ASN A 238 33.05 3.68 -11.24
C ASN A 238 32.39 2.50 -11.95
N ARG A 239 31.07 2.51 -11.95
CA ARG A 239 30.31 1.44 -12.62
C ARG A 239 29.02 2.00 -13.20
N GLU A 240 28.76 1.71 -14.46
CA GLU A 240 27.48 1.98 -15.08
C GLU A 240 26.37 1.14 -14.45
N ARG A 241 25.18 1.70 -14.39
CA ARG A 241 23.96 1.00 -13.95
C ARG A 241 23.73 -0.25 -14.77
N ARG A 242 23.13 -1.25 -14.17
CA ARG A 242 22.83 -2.52 -14.83
C ARG A 242 21.80 -2.35 -15.95
N MET A 243 20.85 -1.42 -15.77
CA MET A 243 19.83 -1.12 -16.75
C MET A 243 19.36 0.34 -16.68
N SER A 244 18.88 0.86 -17.81
CA SER A 244 18.34 2.22 -17.90
C SER A 244 16.88 2.34 -17.44
N ALA A 245 16.06 1.29 -17.60
CA ALA A 245 14.68 1.29 -17.13
C ALA A 245 14.61 1.21 -15.60
N ILE A 246 13.69 1.95 -15.01
CA ILE A 246 13.46 1.93 -13.56
C ILE A 246 12.87 0.58 -13.17
N THR A 247 13.50 -0.10 -12.21
CA THR A 247 13.04 -1.34 -11.61
C THR A 247 13.23 -1.31 -10.10
N GLN A 248 12.46 -2.09 -9.37
CA GLN A 248 12.57 -2.15 -7.92
C GLN A 248 13.94 -2.71 -7.51
N ALA A 249 14.69 -1.92 -6.79
CA ALA A 249 16.04 -2.20 -6.34
C ALA A 249 16.20 -1.68 -4.91
N HIS A 250 15.86 -2.51 -3.95
CA HIS A 250 15.76 -2.13 -2.54
C HIS A 250 17.15 -2.02 -1.91
N VAL A 251 17.29 -1.13 -0.94
CA VAL A 251 18.55 -0.95 -0.17
C VAL A 251 18.52 -1.79 1.09
N ALA A 252 17.58 -1.55 2.01
CA ALA A 252 17.59 -2.28 3.28
C ALA A 252 16.21 -2.41 3.91
N TYR A 253 15.89 -3.60 4.42
CA TYR A 253 14.89 -3.78 5.47
C TYR A 253 15.56 -3.82 6.85
N CYS A 254 14.82 -3.44 7.89
CA CYS A 254 15.26 -3.50 9.27
C CYS A 254 14.10 -3.91 10.16
N HIS A 255 14.30 -4.97 10.95
CA HIS A 255 13.29 -5.53 11.85
C HIS A 255 13.53 -5.18 13.31
N GLY A 256 14.33 -4.15 13.55
CA GLY A 256 14.73 -3.72 14.90
C GLY A 256 14.04 -2.45 15.38
N ASP A 257 14.37 -2.08 16.60
CA ASP A 257 13.99 -0.85 17.27
C ASP A 257 15.24 -0.03 17.64
N ARG A 258 15.12 1.29 17.86
CA ARG A 258 16.23 2.20 18.20
C ARG A 258 17.32 2.25 17.12
N ILE A 259 16.91 2.60 15.92
CA ILE A 259 17.79 2.64 14.76
C ILE A 259 18.23 4.08 14.47
N LEU A 260 19.52 4.27 14.25
CA LEU A 260 20.11 5.56 13.89
C LEU A 260 20.87 5.45 12.57
N ALA A 261 20.51 6.29 11.62
CA ALA A 261 21.32 6.58 10.44
C ALA A 261 21.78 8.04 10.53
N ASP A 262 23.09 8.27 10.54
CA ASP A 262 23.68 9.59 10.70
C ASP A 262 24.74 9.86 9.63
N ASN A 263 24.55 10.90 8.82
CA ASN A 263 25.37 11.20 7.65
C ASN A 263 25.46 9.99 6.68
N VAL A 264 24.30 9.40 6.37
CA VAL A 264 24.19 8.25 5.44
C VAL A 264 23.50 8.70 4.15
N ARG A 265 24.05 8.24 3.02
CA ARG A 265 23.42 8.42 1.71
C ARG A 265 22.72 7.13 1.31
N PHE A 266 21.41 7.20 1.04
CA PHE A 266 20.63 6.09 0.51
C PHE A 266 20.34 6.34 -0.96
N ILE A 267 20.81 5.45 -1.83
CA ILE A 267 20.79 5.63 -3.27
C ILE A 267 20.07 4.47 -3.94
N SER A 268 18.96 4.76 -4.58
CA SER A 268 18.23 3.90 -5.52
C SER A 268 17.17 4.73 -6.24
N ARG A 269 16.50 4.17 -7.24
CA ARG A 269 15.44 4.92 -7.95
C ARG A 269 14.02 4.47 -7.58
N LEU A 270 13.76 3.19 -7.39
CA LEU A 270 12.41 2.70 -7.12
C LEU A 270 12.39 1.76 -5.92
N ASN A 271 11.45 2.00 -5.00
CA ASN A 271 11.27 1.23 -3.77
C ASN A 271 12.60 1.11 -2.99
N MET A 272 13.25 2.24 -2.73
CA MET A 272 14.55 2.27 -2.08
C MET A 272 14.55 1.57 -0.71
N ASN A 273 13.50 1.79 0.09
CA ASN A 273 13.34 1.17 1.42
C ASN A 273 14.56 1.39 2.33
N PRO A 274 14.88 2.62 2.74
CA PRO A 274 16.01 2.88 3.62
C PRO A 274 15.70 2.40 5.03
N LEU A 275 16.20 1.22 5.42
CA LEU A 275 15.94 0.58 6.72
C LEU A 275 14.45 0.44 7.04
N ASN A 276 13.64 0.11 6.02
CA ASN A 276 12.20 0.00 6.16
C ASN A 276 11.81 -1.15 7.10
N GLY A 277 10.78 -0.91 7.94
CA GLY A 277 10.30 -1.86 8.94
C GLY A 277 10.80 -1.57 10.36
N ALA A 278 11.80 -0.72 10.53
CA ALA A 278 12.26 -0.28 11.84
C ALA A 278 11.12 0.36 12.65
N ARG A 279 11.01 0.04 13.93
CA ARG A 279 9.95 0.58 14.79
C ARG A 279 10.19 2.05 15.12
N ARG A 280 11.37 2.40 15.66
CA ARG A 280 11.84 3.78 15.88
C ARG A 280 13.13 3.97 15.12
N ILE A 281 13.15 4.93 14.22
CA ILE A 281 14.31 5.26 13.41
C ILE A 281 14.49 6.77 13.28
N LEU A 282 15.73 7.21 13.47
CA LEU A 282 16.18 8.56 13.18
C LEU A 282 17.11 8.54 11.97
N PHE A 283 16.78 9.31 10.96
CA PHE A 283 17.68 9.72 9.89
C PHE A 283 18.17 11.14 10.19
N ASN A 284 19.44 11.28 10.51
CA ASN A 284 20.06 12.57 10.84
C ASN A 284 21.11 12.94 9.78
N ASN A 285 21.03 14.11 9.22
CA ASN A 285 21.93 14.58 8.14
C ASN A 285 22.05 13.61 6.96
N CYS A 286 21.00 12.84 6.66
CA CYS A 286 21.01 11.86 5.59
C CYS A 286 20.67 12.48 4.24
N HIS A 287 21.16 11.83 3.16
CA HIS A 287 20.77 12.15 1.79
C HIS A 287 20.04 10.98 1.16
N MET A 288 18.92 11.25 0.48
CA MET A 288 18.08 10.21 -0.13
C MET A 288 17.71 10.57 -1.57
N GLU A 289 17.98 9.64 -2.48
CA GLU A 289 17.51 9.75 -3.87
C GLU A 289 16.38 8.76 -4.11
N SER A 290 15.19 9.24 -4.49
CA SER A 290 14.02 8.37 -4.61
C SER A 290 13.15 8.67 -5.82
N THR A 291 12.40 7.66 -6.27
CA THR A 291 11.24 7.82 -7.14
C THR A 291 9.96 7.54 -6.33
N ASP A 292 9.14 6.59 -6.74
CA ASP A 292 7.92 6.22 -6.03
C ASP A 292 8.21 5.11 -4.98
N ASP A 293 7.38 5.06 -3.94
CA ASP A 293 7.32 4.01 -2.90
C ASP A 293 8.68 3.74 -2.21
N ALA A 294 9.50 4.78 -2.04
CA ALA A 294 10.90 4.63 -1.71
C ALA A 294 11.25 4.80 -0.24
N LEU A 295 10.50 5.63 0.50
CA LEU A 295 10.89 6.07 1.84
C LEU A 295 10.19 5.28 2.95
N THR A 296 10.81 5.27 4.13
CA THR A 296 10.29 4.61 5.34
C THR A 296 9.18 5.42 5.99
N GLY A 297 7.97 4.88 6.03
CA GLY A 297 6.75 5.58 6.43
C GLY A 297 6.61 5.91 7.92
N THR A 298 7.55 5.45 8.77
CA THR A 298 7.58 5.72 10.23
C THR A 298 8.81 6.53 10.65
N GLY A 299 9.62 6.99 9.69
CA GLY A 299 10.89 7.65 9.97
C GLY A 299 10.74 9.05 10.58
N VAL A 300 11.68 9.41 11.44
CA VAL A 300 11.98 10.80 11.82
C VAL A 300 13.18 11.23 11.00
N TYR A 301 12.99 12.23 10.14
CA TYR A 301 14.00 12.78 9.23
C TYR A 301 14.42 14.14 9.74
N LEU A 302 15.66 14.29 10.15
CA LEU A 302 16.22 15.50 10.71
C LEU A 302 17.39 15.99 9.86
N HIS A 303 17.36 17.25 9.41
CA HIS A 303 18.42 17.88 8.59
C HIS A 303 18.74 17.08 7.32
N CYS A 304 17.76 16.39 6.75
CA CYS A 304 17.94 15.53 5.59
C CYS A 304 17.76 16.28 4.27
N THR A 305 18.46 15.83 3.24
CA THR A 305 18.24 16.25 1.86
C THR A 305 17.61 15.11 1.07
N LEU A 306 16.52 15.39 0.37
CA LEU A 306 15.77 14.37 -0.38
C LEU A 306 15.56 14.85 -1.81
N ASP A 307 16.09 14.09 -2.77
CA ASP A 307 15.93 14.34 -4.19
C ASP A 307 14.79 13.45 -4.73
N PHE A 308 13.67 14.09 -5.12
CA PHE A 308 12.49 13.40 -5.63
C PHE A 308 12.54 13.27 -7.15
N TYR A 309 12.92 12.10 -7.63
CA TYR A 309 12.91 11.75 -9.05
C TYR A 309 11.56 11.19 -9.53
N GLY A 310 10.60 11.00 -8.61
CA GLY A 310 9.21 10.63 -8.85
C GLY A 310 8.26 11.36 -7.93
N GLN A 311 6.97 11.32 -8.28
CA GLN A 311 5.95 12.16 -7.64
C GLN A 311 5.53 11.71 -6.24
N LYS A 312 5.77 10.45 -5.83
CA LYS A 312 5.16 9.82 -4.64
C LYS A 312 6.19 9.01 -3.86
N PRO A 313 7.12 9.67 -3.12
CA PRO A 313 8.24 9.01 -2.45
C PRO A 313 7.83 7.99 -1.38
N PHE A 314 6.60 8.07 -0.83
CA PHE A 314 6.07 7.05 0.06
C PHE A 314 4.96 6.23 -0.62
N TRP A 315 4.91 4.93 -0.32
CA TRP A 315 3.68 4.16 -0.55
C TRP A 315 2.56 4.72 0.34
N ARG A 316 2.80 4.73 1.64
CA ARG A 316 1.99 5.34 2.69
C ARG A 316 2.86 5.60 3.90
N SER A 317 2.49 6.55 4.75
CA SER A 317 3.01 6.59 6.12
C SER A 317 2.21 5.63 7.01
N ASP A 318 2.76 5.28 8.16
CA ASP A 318 2.02 4.62 9.24
C ASP A 318 1.04 5.62 9.89
N MET A 319 0.07 5.14 10.67
CA MET A 319 -0.85 6.00 11.42
C MET A 319 -0.13 6.89 12.45
N GLY A 320 1.06 6.48 12.93
CA GLY A 320 1.95 7.33 13.72
C GLY A 320 2.62 8.45 12.94
N GLY A 321 2.54 8.42 11.60
CA GLY A 321 3.10 9.40 10.69
C GLY A 321 4.61 9.30 10.50
N ALA A 322 5.11 9.90 9.41
CA ALA A 322 6.51 10.24 9.25
C ALA A 322 6.71 11.73 9.57
N VAL A 323 7.88 12.08 10.11
CA VAL A 323 8.17 13.43 10.59
C VAL A 323 9.41 13.96 9.91
N PHE A 324 9.29 15.16 9.28
CA PHE A 324 10.41 15.88 8.67
C PHE A 324 10.70 17.15 9.45
N LEU A 325 11.93 17.32 9.84
CA LEU A 325 12.44 18.40 10.67
C LEU A 325 13.63 19.06 9.97
N ASP A 326 13.48 20.30 9.52
CA ASP A 326 14.53 21.08 8.86
C ASP A 326 15.16 20.32 7.66
N CYS A 327 14.30 19.84 6.77
CA CYS A 327 14.71 19.08 5.59
C CYS A 327 14.59 19.92 4.31
N ASP A 328 15.41 19.55 3.31
CA ASP A 328 15.38 20.13 1.97
C ASP A 328 14.87 19.09 0.97
N PHE A 329 13.84 19.42 0.22
CA PHE A 329 13.24 18.59 -0.81
C PHE A 329 13.53 19.18 -2.20
N THR A 330 14.29 18.47 -3.03
CA THR A 330 14.56 18.88 -4.41
C THR A 330 13.66 18.08 -5.35
N VAL A 331 12.80 18.76 -6.10
CA VAL A 331 11.96 18.12 -7.13
C VAL A 331 12.77 17.99 -8.42
N CYS A 332 13.13 16.76 -8.78
CA CYS A 332 14.02 16.42 -9.89
C CYS A 332 13.27 15.90 -11.14
N HIS A 333 11.95 15.75 -11.09
CA HIS A 333 11.11 15.34 -12.23
C HIS A 333 10.44 16.54 -12.90
N ASP A 334 9.83 16.30 -14.07
CA ASP A 334 9.19 17.34 -14.89
C ASP A 334 7.67 17.42 -14.76
N GLU A 335 7.08 16.65 -13.86
CA GLU A 335 5.63 16.67 -13.60
C GLU A 335 5.24 17.98 -12.86
N ASP A 336 3.99 18.41 -13.00
CA ASP A 336 3.43 19.61 -12.36
C ASP A 336 2.95 19.40 -10.93
N ARG A 337 3.01 18.15 -10.43
CA ARG A 337 2.55 17.74 -9.09
C ARG A 337 3.58 16.89 -8.38
N GLN A 338 3.76 17.19 -7.10
CA GLN A 338 4.53 16.41 -6.15
C GLN A 338 3.62 16.01 -4.98
N TYR A 339 3.55 14.75 -4.67
CA TYR A 339 2.87 14.25 -3.46
C TYR A 339 3.89 13.59 -2.54
N PHE A 340 3.59 13.48 -1.24
CA PHE A 340 4.38 12.64 -0.37
C PHE A 340 3.97 11.17 -0.49
N CYS A 341 2.69 10.90 -0.38
CA CYS A 341 2.18 9.52 -0.38
C CYS A 341 1.40 9.17 -1.64
N LYS A 342 1.52 7.94 -2.07
CA LYS A 342 0.66 7.32 -3.09
C LYS A 342 -0.70 6.96 -2.52
N ALA A 343 -0.71 6.33 -1.35
CA ALA A 343 -1.90 6.06 -0.55
C ALA A 343 -1.98 7.05 0.62
N VAL A 344 -3.01 6.92 1.45
CA VAL A 344 -3.25 7.81 2.59
C VAL A 344 -2.30 7.50 3.75
N GLY A 345 -1.84 8.52 4.45
CA GLY A 345 -1.07 8.42 5.68
C GLY A 345 -0.73 9.81 6.24
N PRO A 346 -0.78 10.01 7.57
CA PRO A 346 -0.43 11.27 8.22
C PRO A 346 1.06 11.59 8.09
N LEU A 347 1.37 12.88 8.02
CA LEU A 347 2.73 13.40 7.93
C LEU A 347 2.84 14.67 8.76
N SER A 348 4.04 14.95 9.27
CA SER A 348 4.37 16.20 9.95
C SER A 348 5.63 16.80 9.32
N ILE A 349 5.55 18.06 8.87
CA ILE A 349 6.62 18.74 8.14
C ILE A 349 6.88 20.12 8.78
N ILE A 350 8.06 20.28 9.35
CA ILE A 350 8.43 21.41 10.18
C ILE A 350 9.75 22.03 9.68
N ASP A 351 9.76 23.34 9.44
CA ASP A 351 10.92 24.13 8.97
C ASP A 351 11.56 23.60 7.66
N CYS A 352 10.74 23.03 6.76
CA CYS A 352 11.23 22.37 5.55
C CYS A 352 11.11 23.25 4.30
N ARG A 353 11.95 22.97 3.32
CA ARG A 353 12.09 23.78 2.11
C ARG A 353 11.98 22.93 0.85
N TYR A 354 11.13 23.36 -0.09
CA TYR A 354 11.09 22.79 -1.43
C TYR A 354 11.95 23.63 -2.38
N HIS A 355 12.76 22.93 -3.17
CA HIS A 355 13.55 23.48 -4.27
C HIS A 355 12.97 22.94 -5.59
N VAL A 356 12.34 23.80 -6.35
CA VAL A 356 11.66 23.44 -7.60
C VAL A 356 12.18 24.28 -8.75
N ARG A 357 12.36 23.65 -9.93
CA ARG A 357 12.82 24.35 -11.15
C ARG A 357 11.69 25.06 -11.87
N LYS A 358 10.46 24.62 -11.69
CA LYS A 358 9.24 25.20 -12.25
C LYS A 358 8.12 25.14 -11.19
N PRO A 359 7.03 25.88 -11.34
CA PRO A 359 5.89 25.78 -10.43
C PRO A 359 5.38 24.34 -10.33
N VAL A 360 5.26 23.84 -9.11
CA VAL A 360 4.78 22.49 -8.79
C VAL A 360 3.74 22.62 -7.69
N TYR A 361 2.63 21.90 -7.82
CA TYR A 361 1.70 21.71 -6.72
C TYR A 361 2.24 20.64 -5.76
N ALA A 362 2.45 20.97 -4.50
CA ALA A 362 2.80 19.99 -3.48
C ALA A 362 1.57 19.59 -2.66
N GLY A 363 1.30 18.30 -2.59
CA GLY A 363 0.18 17.70 -1.87
C GLY A 363 0.59 16.57 -0.94
N TRP A 364 -0.25 16.24 0.04
CA TRP A 364 0.04 15.19 1.02
C TRP A 364 -0.04 13.79 0.43
N THR A 365 -1.10 13.55 -0.32
CA THR A 365 -1.36 12.25 -0.95
C THR A 365 -2.02 12.40 -2.31
N HIS A 366 -1.80 11.42 -3.17
CA HIS A 366 -2.46 11.36 -4.48
C HIS A 366 -3.98 11.13 -4.36
N THR A 367 -4.43 10.46 -3.29
CA THR A 367 -5.84 10.15 -3.03
C THR A 367 -6.26 10.68 -1.65
N PRO A 368 -6.46 12.02 -1.50
CA PRO A 368 -6.83 12.61 -0.22
C PRO A 368 -8.22 12.14 0.22
N THR A 369 -8.35 11.85 1.52
CA THR A 369 -9.60 11.49 2.19
C THR A 369 -10.03 12.59 3.16
N GLU A 370 -11.33 12.66 3.48
CA GLU A 370 -11.87 13.70 4.38
C GLU A 370 -11.35 13.56 5.82
N TRP A 371 -11.00 12.34 6.25
CA TRP A 371 -10.50 12.08 7.59
C TRP A 371 -9.01 12.40 7.79
N LEU A 372 -8.21 12.45 6.73
CA LEU A 372 -6.76 12.67 6.82
C LEU A 372 -6.45 14.06 7.40
N ARG A 373 -5.52 14.10 8.36
CA ARG A 373 -4.90 15.33 8.88
C ARG A 373 -3.38 15.18 8.83
N CYS A 374 -2.73 16.16 8.22
CA CYS A 374 -1.27 16.30 8.18
C CYS A 374 -0.88 17.65 8.77
N TYR A 375 0.30 17.74 9.33
CA TYR A 375 0.74 18.90 10.10
C TYR A 375 1.90 19.61 9.42
N GLN A 376 1.84 20.94 9.35
CA GLN A 376 2.96 21.71 8.86
C GLN A 376 3.23 22.94 9.72
N TYR A 377 4.50 23.36 9.73
CA TYR A 377 4.95 24.61 10.29
C TYR A 377 6.12 25.16 9.46
N ASN A 378 6.08 26.45 9.10
CA ASN A 378 7.18 27.16 8.43
C ASN A 378 7.74 26.41 7.21
N VAL A 379 6.85 25.99 6.30
CA VAL A 379 7.22 25.36 5.03
C VAL A 379 7.37 26.42 3.94
N SER A 380 8.40 26.29 3.12
CA SER A 380 8.61 27.21 2.00
C SER A 380 8.87 26.47 0.69
N MET A 381 8.56 27.15 -0.43
CA MET A 381 8.91 26.69 -1.78
C MET A 381 9.68 27.79 -2.48
N ASN A 382 10.95 27.52 -2.83
CA ASN A 382 11.89 28.52 -3.36
C ASN A 382 11.94 29.81 -2.53
N GLY A 383 11.94 29.66 -1.21
CA GLY A 383 12.01 30.76 -0.23
C GLY A 383 10.72 31.54 0.01
N GLN A 384 9.60 31.12 -0.62
CA GLN A 384 8.29 31.73 -0.36
C GLN A 384 7.46 30.79 0.55
N PRO A 385 6.70 31.30 1.53
CA PRO A 385 5.82 30.50 2.34
C PRO A 385 4.88 29.65 1.49
N TYR A 386 4.71 28.39 1.85
CA TYR A 386 3.90 27.44 1.09
C TYR A 386 2.99 26.60 1.98
N ILE A 387 1.74 26.38 1.53
CA ILE A 387 0.79 25.48 2.18
C ILE A 387 0.65 24.21 1.33
N ILE A 388 1.08 23.08 1.90
CA ILE A 388 0.96 21.78 1.27
C ILE A 388 -0.52 21.39 1.21
N GLY A 389 -0.96 20.80 0.10
CA GLY A 389 -2.33 20.31 -0.02
C GLY A 389 -3.38 21.40 -0.17
N GLY A 390 -3.03 22.57 -0.72
CA GLY A 390 -3.93 23.72 -0.86
C GLY A 390 -5.24 23.43 -1.62
N GLU A 391 -5.32 22.40 -2.45
CA GLU A 391 -6.57 21.96 -3.10
C GLU A 391 -7.55 21.25 -2.13
N LYS A 392 -7.05 20.79 -0.98
CA LYS A 392 -7.84 20.13 0.09
C LYS A 392 -7.40 20.70 1.44
N PRO A 393 -7.77 21.94 1.74
CA PRO A 393 -7.22 22.66 2.91
C PRO A 393 -7.52 22.01 4.25
N TYR A 394 -8.61 21.24 4.36
CA TYR A 394 -8.96 20.50 5.58
C TYR A 394 -7.96 19.38 5.93
N ASN A 395 -7.18 18.90 4.98
CA ASN A 395 -6.14 17.92 5.26
C ASN A 395 -4.89 18.55 5.92
N THR A 396 -4.77 19.88 5.92
CA THR A 396 -3.59 20.59 6.41
C THR A 396 -3.86 21.32 7.71
N ILE A 397 -3.14 20.97 8.76
CA ILE A 397 -3.14 21.66 10.03
C ILE A 397 -1.86 22.50 10.12
N CYS A 398 -2.01 23.81 10.02
CA CYS A 398 -0.93 24.74 10.30
C CYS A 398 -0.74 24.85 11.82
N MET A 399 0.47 24.58 12.30
CA MET A 399 0.77 24.53 13.73
C MET A 399 1.14 25.88 14.35
N ASP A 400 0.99 26.98 13.59
CA ASP A 400 1.21 28.33 14.11
C ASP A 400 0.31 28.57 15.33
N GLN A 401 0.93 28.95 16.43
CA GLN A 401 0.25 29.21 17.73
C GLN A 401 -0.49 28.00 18.34
N ARG A 402 -0.21 26.79 17.88
CA ARG A 402 -0.74 25.56 18.49
C ARG A 402 0.31 24.92 19.41
N ASP A 403 -0.10 24.48 20.59
CA ASP A 403 0.81 23.83 21.56
C ASP A 403 1.46 22.57 21.01
N ILE A 404 0.81 21.87 20.09
CA ILE A 404 1.31 20.66 19.44
C ILE A 404 2.65 20.87 18.71
N LEU A 405 2.98 22.09 18.31
CA LEU A 405 4.30 22.40 17.74
C LEU A 405 5.43 22.00 18.68
N GLY A 406 5.20 22.08 20.02
CA GLY A 406 6.18 21.66 21.02
C GLY A 406 6.53 20.18 20.99
N ALA A 407 5.70 19.32 20.37
CA ALA A 407 6.03 17.92 20.16
C ALA A 407 7.19 17.72 19.19
N TYR A 408 7.48 18.70 18.35
CA TYR A 408 8.43 18.64 17.24
C TYR A 408 9.59 19.64 17.37
N ARG A 409 9.32 20.86 17.87
CA ARG A 409 10.21 22.00 17.84
C ARG A 409 10.09 22.82 19.09
N LEU A 410 11.20 23.12 19.70
CA LEU A 410 11.30 23.91 20.93
C LEU A 410 12.32 25.04 20.76
N THR A 411 12.27 26.00 21.67
CA THR A 411 13.21 27.12 21.72
C THR A 411 13.66 27.31 23.16
N ASP A 412 14.96 27.39 23.38
CA ASP A 412 15.59 27.75 24.64
C ASP A 412 16.54 28.95 24.49
N ASN A 413 17.46 29.15 25.42
CA ASN A 413 18.39 30.26 25.39
C ASN A 413 19.46 30.13 24.27
N ASP A 414 19.73 28.88 23.83
CA ASP A 414 20.70 28.56 22.80
C ASP A 414 20.06 28.58 21.38
N GLY A 415 18.75 28.82 21.30
CA GLY A 415 18.00 28.91 20.07
C GLY A 415 17.00 27.78 19.85
N VAL A 416 16.65 27.60 18.58
CA VAL A 416 15.71 26.54 18.17
C VAL A 416 16.40 25.19 18.17
N PHE A 417 15.68 24.16 18.60
CA PHE A 417 16.09 22.76 18.46
C PHE A 417 14.88 21.84 18.24
N TYR A 418 15.12 20.66 17.68
CA TYR A 418 14.06 19.71 17.37
C TYR A 418 13.89 18.69 18.47
N ASN A 419 12.62 18.45 18.85
CA ASN A 419 12.25 17.64 20.01
C ASN A 419 12.28 16.14 19.67
N THR A 420 13.43 15.65 19.20
CA THR A 420 13.61 14.24 18.85
C THR A 420 13.40 13.31 20.03
N TYR A 421 13.63 13.79 21.26
CA TYR A 421 13.36 13.01 22.47
C TYR A 421 11.86 12.68 22.58
N ASN A 422 10.96 13.64 22.41
CA ASN A 422 9.52 13.38 22.43
C ASN A 422 9.10 12.35 21.38
N LEU A 423 9.71 12.42 20.19
CA LEU A 423 9.38 11.52 19.07
C LEU A 423 9.92 10.10 19.26
N LEU A 424 11.12 9.95 19.83
CA LEU A 424 11.86 8.70 19.82
C LEU A 424 11.97 7.99 21.18
N ARG A 425 11.65 8.67 22.26
CA ARG A 425 11.85 8.15 23.63
C ARG A 425 11.20 6.79 23.91
N GLY A 426 10.12 6.44 23.20
CA GLY A 426 9.33 5.25 23.52
C GLY A 426 8.98 5.20 25.00
N ASP A 427 9.06 4.01 25.61
CA ASP A 427 8.88 3.81 27.04
C ASP A 427 10.23 3.55 27.77
N ASP A 428 11.31 3.42 26.99
CA ASP A 428 12.69 3.19 27.46
C ASP A 428 13.55 4.46 27.53
N GLY A 429 13.05 5.60 27.07
CA GLY A 429 13.73 6.88 27.10
C GLY A 429 14.88 7.04 26.10
N TRP A 430 14.83 6.32 24.96
CA TRP A 430 15.86 6.41 23.93
C TRP A 430 16.00 7.83 23.37
N ASP A 431 17.22 8.38 23.45
CA ASP A 431 17.57 9.75 23.06
C ASP A 431 18.91 9.79 22.32
N PRO A 432 18.92 9.44 21.02
CA PRO A 432 20.15 9.28 20.26
C PRO A 432 20.95 10.58 20.07
N LEU A 433 20.33 11.73 20.24
CA LEU A 433 20.97 13.06 20.10
C LEU A 433 21.16 13.80 21.42
N ASN A 434 20.84 13.15 22.55
CA ASN A 434 20.99 13.77 23.90
C ASN A 434 20.29 15.13 24.05
N VAL A 435 19.07 15.26 23.52
CA VAL A 435 18.29 16.50 23.65
C VAL A 435 17.39 16.51 24.89
N ARG A 436 17.20 15.37 25.56
CA ARG A 436 16.40 15.22 26.78
C ARG A 436 16.66 16.27 27.86
N PRO A 437 17.90 16.63 28.21
CA PRO A 437 18.15 17.65 29.25
C PRO A 437 17.54 19.02 28.88
N ARG A 438 17.60 19.40 27.61
CA ARG A 438 17.01 20.67 27.12
C ARG A 438 15.47 20.60 27.18
N VAL A 439 14.89 19.48 26.82
CA VAL A 439 13.42 19.24 26.86
C VAL A 439 12.91 19.30 28.30
N GLU A 440 13.57 18.62 29.23
CA GLU A 440 13.22 18.63 30.66
C GLU A 440 13.37 20.01 31.31
N ALA A 441 14.35 20.80 30.88
CA ALA A 441 14.50 22.19 31.33
C ALA A 441 13.33 23.08 30.90
N ILE A 442 12.86 22.91 29.65
CA ILE A 442 11.69 23.64 29.17
C ILE A 442 10.42 23.16 29.90
N ALA A 443 10.25 21.86 30.08
CA ALA A 443 9.11 21.29 30.80
C ALA A 443 9.01 21.85 32.22
N SER A 444 10.14 21.89 32.91
CA SER A 444 10.26 22.46 34.26
C SER A 444 9.93 23.97 34.32
N LYS A 445 10.37 24.72 33.30
CA LYS A 445 10.17 26.17 33.22
C LYS A 445 8.70 26.53 32.86
N THR A 446 8.08 25.75 31.99
CA THR A 446 6.75 26.07 31.44
C THR A 446 5.60 25.34 32.14
N GLY A 447 5.91 24.30 32.91
CA GLY A 447 4.91 23.37 33.46
C GLY A 447 4.20 22.49 32.42
N LYS A 448 4.65 22.50 31.13
CA LYS A 448 4.13 21.69 30.06
C LYS A 448 4.98 20.42 29.88
N ASP A 449 4.35 19.27 29.80
CA ASP A 449 5.05 17.98 29.58
C ASP A 449 5.44 17.82 28.08
N VAL A 450 6.38 18.68 27.62
CA VAL A 450 6.82 18.71 26.22
C VAL A 450 7.65 17.49 25.82
N GLY A 451 8.07 16.66 26.77
CA GLY A 451 8.75 15.39 26.51
C GLY A 451 7.83 14.17 26.37
N ASN A 452 6.50 14.38 26.47
CA ASN A 452 5.51 13.30 26.37
C ASN A 452 4.23 13.76 25.65
N MET A 453 4.41 14.56 24.61
CA MET A 453 3.30 15.06 23.81
C MET A 453 2.85 14.02 22.78
N PRO A 454 1.54 13.87 22.56
CA PRO A 454 1.04 13.05 21.47
C PRO A 454 1.41 13.69 20.12
N THR A 455 1.52 12.87 19.10
CA THR A 455 1.71 13.29 17.70
C THR A 455 0.63 12.74 16.77
N CYS A 456 -0.21 11.85 17.29
CA CYS A 456 -1.27 11.22 16.53
C CYS A 456 -2.57 11.22 17.32
N LEU A 457 -3.66 11.55 16.64
CA LEU A 457 -5.03 11.33 17.05
C LEU A 457 -5.68 10.44 15.99
N SER A 458 -6.20 9.30 16.40
CA SER A 458 -6.90 8.38 15.53
C SER A 458 -8.34 8.20 15.95
N VAL A 459 -9.23 8.01 14.98
CA VAL A 459 -10.66 7.75 15.18
C VAL A 459 -11.02 6.39 14.58
N SER A 460 -11.91 5.66 15.20
CA SER A 460 -12.41 4.38 14.69
C SER A 460 -13.94 4.28 14.91
N PRO A 461 -14.68 3.85 13.88
CA PRO A 461 -14.27 3.67 12.51
C PRO A 461 -13.97 5.01 11.82
N LEU A 462 -13.12 4.99 10.78
CA LEU A 462 -12.83 6.19 9.96
C LEU A 462 -13.95 6.51 8.97
N GLU A 463 -14.69 5.51 8.55
CA GLU A 463 -15.82 5.62 7.63
C GLU A 463 -16.98 4.77 8.13
N ALA A 464 -18.19 5.31 8.05
CA ALA A 464 -19.39 4.57 8.42
C ALA A 464 -20.64 5.11 7.70
N THR A 465 -21.63 4.23 7.54
CA THR A 465 -22.96 4.61 7.10
C THR A 465 -23.93 4.49 8.27
N ILE A 466 -24.66 5.55 8.57
CA ILE A 466 -25.71 5.60 9.58
C ILE A 466 -27.03 6.04 8.97
N GLN A 467 -28.13 5.68 9.62
CA GLN A 467 -29.48 6.02 9.17
C GLN A 467 -30.27 6.69 10.25
N THR A 468 -31.06 7.70 9.88
CA THR A 468 -31.99 8.34 10.80
C THR A 468 -33.04 7.32 11.28
N GLY A 469 -33.25 7.28 12.60
CA GLY A 469 -34.09 6.26 13.25
C GLY A 469 -33.40 4.93 13.54
N GLY A 470 -32.14 4.76 13.12
CA GLY A 470 -31.31 3.60 13.45
C GLY A 470 -30.54 3.76 14.77
N GLU A 471 -29.76 2.73 15.10
CA GLU A 471 -28.91 2.74 16.30
C GLU A 471 -27.80 3.78 16.19
N PRO A 472 -27.47 4.49 17.28
CA PRO A 472 -26.36 5.44 17.29
C PRO A 472 -25.02 4.75 17.03
N LEU A 473 -24.18 5.35 16.19
CA LEU A 473 -22.79 4.95 15.95
C LEU A 473 -21.92 5.42 17.11
N THR A 474 -21.07 4.56 17.65
CA THR A 474 -20.03 4.96 18.60
C THR A 474 -18.71 5.15 17.86
N LEU A 475 -18.20 6.37 17.84
CA LEU A 475 -16.83 6.70 17.42
C LEU A 475 -15.90 6.64 18.63
N ARG A 476 -14.69 6.09 18.43
CA ARG A 476 -13.64 6.03 19.45
C ARG A 476 -12.42 6.78 18.98
N ALA A 477 -11.87 7.61 19.84
CA ALA A 477 -10.65 8.36 19.58
C ALA A 477 -9.55 7.98 20.57
N THR A 478 -8.32 7.88 20.08
CA THR A 478 -7.14 7.61 20.90
C THR A 478 -6.00 8.53 20.48
N THR A 479 -5.27 9.06 21.47
CA THR A 479 -4.03 9.82 21.21
C THR A 479 -2.83 8.95 21.51
N LYS A 480 -1.81 9.05 20.63
CA LYS A 480 -0.56 8.30 20.76
C LYS A 480 0.64 9.19 20.45
N ARG A 481 1.76 8.85 21.03
CA ARG A 481 3.06 9.39 20.63
C ARG A 481 3.54 8.74 19.33
N HIS A 482 4.56 9.31 18.73
CA HIS A 482 5.22 8.76 17.54
C HIS A 482 5.54 7.27 17.72
N ALA A 483 5.52 6.51 16.63
CA ALA A 483 5.65 5.04 16.61
C ALA A 483 4.59 4.30 17.46
N ASN A 484 3.38 4.89 17.58
CA ASN A 484 2.21 4.31 18.23
C ASN A 484 2.36 3.99 19.75
N TYR A 485 3.26 4.70 20.43
CA TYR A 485 3.36 4.58 21.89
C TYR A 485 2.19 5.25 22.60
N GLU A 486 1.74 4.67 23.70
CA GLU A 486 0.64 5.21 24.50
C GLU A 486 1.01 6.58 25.10
N THR A 487 0.02 7.44 25.25
CA THR A 487 0.14 8.70 26.00
C THR A 487 -0.77 8.69 27.21
N HIS A 488 -0.51 9.57 28.18
CA HIS A 488 -1.50 9.88 29.21
C HIS A 488 -2.70 10.57 28.56
N ASN A 489 -3.89 10.23 29.05
CA ASN A 489 -5.16 10.69 28.50
C ASN A 489 -5.18 12.19 28.23
N ARG A 490 -5.25 12.57 26.97
CA ARG A 490 -5.63 13.90 26.53
C ARG A 490 -7.15 13.96 26.44
N VAL A 491 -7.71 15.08 26.83
CA VAL A 491 -9.14 15.32 26.63
C VAL A 491 -9.38 15.47 25.13
N VAL A 492 -10.13 14.54 24.57
CA VAL A 492 -10.60 14.60 23.19
C VAL A 492 -11.97 15.24 23.17
N ARG A 493 -12.18 16.17 22.26
CA ARG A 493 -13.46 16.80 22.00
C ARG A 493 -13.94 16.47 20.60
N TRP A 494 -15.25 16.62 20.40
CA TRP A 494 -15.89 16.23 19.16
C TRP A 494 -16.76 17.37 18.63
N ARG A 495 -16.75 17.57 17.34
CA ARG A 495 -17.63 18.50 16.62
C ARG A 495 -18.05 17.94 15.29
N VAL A 496 -19.19 18.39 14.79
CA VAL A 496 -19.64 18.13 13.43
C VAL A 496 -18.97 19.14 12.49
N GLU A 497 -18.73 18.76 11.26
CA GLU A 497 -18.34 19.65 10.18
C GLU A 497 -19.36 20.79 10.03
N GLN A 498 -18.85 22.00 9.78
CA GLN A 498 -19.68 23.19 9.67
C GLN A 498 -20.74 23.04 8.55
N GLY A 499 -21.98 23.34 8.86
CA GLY A 499 -23.11 23.26 7.95
C GLY A 499 -23.88 21.95 7.98
N HIS A 500 -23.41 20.96 8.78
CA HIS A 500 -24.04 19.66 8.94
C HIS A 500 -24.53 19.36 10.36
N GLU A 501 -24.63 20.39 11.20
CA GLU A 501 -25.05 20.27 12.61
C GLU A 501 -26.50 19.78 12.77
N ALA A 502 -27.33 19.95 11.73
CA ALA A 502 -28.69 19.45 11.72
C ALA A 502 -28.82 17.99 11.26
N ASP A 503 -27.81 17.47 10.56
CA ASP A 503 -27.85 16.13 9.96
C ASP A 503 -27.50 15.02 10.94
N VAL A 504 -26.76 15.37 12.01
CA VAL A 504 -26.36 14.45 13.09
C VAL A 504 -26.38 15.15 14.44
N ARG A 505 -26.69 14.38 15.49
CA ARG A 505 -26.59 14.82 16.88
C ARG A 505 -25.48 14.05 17.59
N LEU A 506 -24.54 14.78 18.18
CA LEU A 506 -23.49 14.21 19.01
C LEU A 506 -23.94 14.14 20.47
N SER A 507 -23.54 13.08 21.15
CA SER A 507 -23.61 12.97 22.61
C SER A 507 -22.27 12.43 23.13
N GLN A 508 -21.90 12.78 24.36
CA GLN A 508 -20.57 12.53 24.92
C GLN A 508 -19.48 13.24 24.12
N THR A 509 -19.61 14.57 23.96
CA THR A 509 -18.70 15.39 23.16
C THR A 509 -17.32 15.62 23.78
N GLU A 510 -17.08 15.12 24.99
CA GLU A 510 -15.78 15.08 25.65
C GLU A 510 -15.44 13.66 26.08
N GLY A 511 -14.18 13.28 25.82
CA GLY A 511 -13.66 11.95 26.12
C GLY A 511 -13.34 11.14 24.86
N GLY A 512 -12.86 9.91 25.08
CA GLY A 512 -12.41 9.02 24.00
C GLY A 512 -13.54 8.38 23.18
N GLU A 513 -14.81 8.56 23.57
CA GLU A 513 -15.97 8.03 22.85
C GLU A 513 -16.98 9.13 22.57
N CYS A 514 -17.56 9.11 21.39
CA CYS A 514 -18.67 9.96 20.98
C CYS A 514 -19.76 9.11 20.33
N LYS A 515 -21.01 9.32 20.72
CA LYS A 515 -22.16 8.69 20.06
C LYS A 515 -22.77 9.66 19.06
N VAL A 516 -22.90 9.18 17.83
CA VAL A 516 -23.45 9.92 16.71
C VAL A 516 -24.80 9.33 16.33
N THR A 517 -25.84 10.14 16.44
CA THR A 517 -27.21 9.78 16.02
C THR A 517 -27.54 10.54 14.75
N ALA A 518 -27.98 9.85 13.72
CA ALA A 518 -28.46 10.47 12.49
C ALA A 518 -29.77 11.21 12.71
N THR A 519 -29.88 12.42 12.17
CA THR A 519 -31.06 13.31 12.23
C THR A 519 -31.41 13.89 10.86
N ASN A 520 -30.93 13.26 9.78
CA ASN A 520 -31.24 13.67 8.40
C ASN A 520 -32.69 13.30 8.04
N HIS A 521 -33.51 14.28 7.79
CA HIS A 521 -34.90 14.13 7.33
C HIS A 521 -35.09 14.60 5.89
N ASP A 522 -34.03 14.94 5.18
CA ASP A 522 -34.07 15.31 3.75
C ASP A 522 -34.29 14.11 2.85
N ASP A 523 -34.65 14.36 1.59
CA ASP A 523 -34.79 13.32 0.57
C ASP A 523 -33.43 12.91 -0.06
N GLU A 524 -32.31 13.31 0.56
CA GLU A 524 -30.95 13.02 0.08
C GLU A 524 -30.07 12.41 1.16
N THR A 525 -29.20 11.54 0.74
CA THR A 525 -28.11 11.05 1.59
C THR A 525 -27.06 12.14 1.75
N LYS A 526 -26.69 12.48 2.97
CA LYS A 526 -25.65 13.46 3.28
C LYS A 526 -24.30 12.77 3.50
N ARG A 527 -23.25 13.47 3.15
CA ARG A 527 -21.88 13.10 3.53
C ARG A 527 -21.30 14.22 4.36
N LEU A 528 -20.73 13.88 5.49
CA LEU A 528 -20.19 14.84 6.43
C LEU A 528 -19.07 14.21 7.26
N SER A 529 -18.29 15.05 7.92
CA SER A 529 -17.24 14.62 8.84
C SER A 529 -17.62 14.92 10.29
N VAL A 530 -17.36 13.95 11.17
CA VAL A 530 -17.32 14.15 12.61
C VAL A 530 -15.87 14.25 13.04
N ILE A 531 -15.47 15.37 13.60
CA ILE A 531 -14.09 15.74 13.88
C ILE A 531 -13.81 15.57 15.37
N ALA A 532 -12.82 14.72 15.67
CA ALA A 532 -12.18 14.64 16.98
C ALA A 532 -11.02 15.63 17.03
N TYR A 533 -10.83 16.33 18.13
CA TYR A 533 -9.73 17.26 18.31
C TYR A 533 -9.29 17.38 19.76
N THR A 534 -8.08 17.84 19.98
CA THR A 534 -7.50 18.11 21.31
C THR A 534 -7.18 19.59 21.45
N ASP A 535 -7.11 20.08 22.70
CA ASP A 535 -6.83 21.49 22.97
C ASP A 535 -5.41 21.92 22.52
N ASP A 536 -4.46 20.98 22.47
CA ASP A 536 -3.11 21.21 21.97
C ASP A 536 -3.01 21.24 20.43
N GLY A 537 -4.07 20.85 19.71
CA GLY A 537 -4.22 21.10 18.29
C GLY A 537 -4.14 19.85 17.39
N LEU A 538 -4.21 18.63 17.93
CA LEU A 538 -4.41 17.43 17.12
C LEU A 538 -5.84 17.36 16.58
N GLU A 539 -6.00 16.89 15.37
CA GLU A 539 -7.30 16.63 14.75
C GLU A 539 -7.28 15.31 13.98
N CYS A 540 -8.45 14.65 13.95
CA CYS A 540 -8.75 13.53 13.06
C CYS A 540 -10.25 13.55 12.76
N ALA A 541 -10.69 12.98 11.64
CA ALA A 541 -12.10 12.95 11.32
C ALA A 541 -12.59 11.54 11.02
N ALA A 542 -13.89 11.31 11.21
CA ALA A 542 -14.62 10.18 10.66
C ALA A 542 -15.54 10.68 9.54
N GLU A 543 -15.50 10.07 8.38
CA GLU A 543 -16.39 10.37 7.24
C GLU A 543 -17.67 9.55 7.38
N LEU A 544 -18.81 10.22 7.47
CA LEU A 544 -20.11 9.58 7.65
C LEU A 544 -21.00 9.77 6.42
N THR A 545 -21.62 8.68 5.99
CA THR A 545 -22.74 8.69 5.05
C THR A 545 -24.02 8.61 5.89
N VAL A 546 -24.79 9.70 5.94
CA VAL A 546 -26.00 9.84 6.74
C VAL A 546 -27.22 9.69 5.86
N LYS A 547 -27.89 8.55 5.96
CA LYS A 547 -29.12 8.27 5.24
C LYS A 547 -30.33 8.87 5.94
N PRO A 548 -31.35 9.33 5.19
CA PRO A 548 -32.57 9.81 5.76
C PRO A 548 -33.37 8.68 6.45
N ASP A 549 -34.31 9.05 7.28
CA ASP A 549 -35.26 8.12 7.90
C ASP A 549 -36.12 7.38 6.86
N PHE A 550 -36.57 6.20 7.22
CA PHE A 550 -37.54 5.48 6.39
C PHE A 550 -38.96 5.98 6.63
N ILE A 551 -39.65 6.24 5.55
CA ILE A 551 -41.10 6.50 5.51
C ILE A 551 -41.76 5.36 4.73
N ALA A 552 -43.10 5.39 4.69
CA ALA A 552 -43.87 4.36 3.97
C ALA A 552 -43.47 4.29 2.47
N PRO A 553 -43.43 3.09 1.86
CA PRO A 553 -43.23 2.95 0.44
C PRO A 553 -44.34 3.70 -0.34
N PRO A 554 -44.04 4.18 -1.56
CA PRO A 554 -45.05 4.90 -2.36
C PRO A 554 -46.18 3.98 -2.76
N SER A 555 -47.42 4.49 -2.77
CA SER A 555 -48.61 3.77 -3.23
C SER A 555 -48.72 3.81 -4.76
N PHE A 556 -49.30 2.76 -5.35
CA PHE A 556 -49.60 2.76 -6.76
C PHE A 556 -50.80 3.71 -7.07
N THR A 557 -50.58 4.68 -7.94
CA THR A 557 -51.65 5.46 -8.56
C THR A 557 -52.19 4.77 -9.79
N SER A 558 -51.37 3.94 -10.45
CA SER A 558 -51.78 2.99 -11.47
C SER A 558 -51.05 1.65 -11.24
N LEU A 559 -51.83 0.58 -11.10
CA LEU A 559 -51.27 -0.76 -10.92
C LEU A 559 -50.47 -1.22 -12.14
N PRO A 560 -49.43 -2.05 -11.96
CA PRO A 560 -48.65 -2.58 -13.06
C PRO A 560 -49.46 -3.23 -14.15
N ARG A 561 -49.20 -2.89 -15.39
CA ARG A 561 -49.79 -3.48 -16.60
C ARG A 561 -48.68 -3.94 -17.51
N LEU A 562 -48.81 -5.16 -18.02
CA LEU A 562 -47.81 -5.76 -18.90
C LEU A 562 -48.30 -5.77 -20.35
N SER A 563 -47.49 -5.30 -21.24
CA SER A 563 -47.66 -5.34 -22.69
C SER A 563 -46.50 -6.10 -23.33
N VAL A 564 -46.79 -6.75 -24.45
CA VAL A 564 -45.81 -7.51 -25.24
C VAL A 564 -45.82 -6.93 -26.66
N GLY A 565 -44.66 -6.37 -27.03
CA GLY A 565 -44.39 -5.87 -28.37
C GLY A 565 -43.40 -6.77 -29.12
N LYS A 566 -42.79 -6.21 -30.20
CA LYS A 566 -41.75 -6.94 -30.95
C LYS A 566 -40.48 -7.14 -30.14
N GLY A 567 -40.27 -8.33 -29.65
CA GLY A 567 -39.06 -8.73 -28.91
C GLY A 567 -38.95 -8.21 -27.47
N MET A 568 -39.97 -7.48 -26.98
CA MET A 568 -39.95 -6.86 -25.66
C MET A 568 -41.25 -7.08 -24.89
N ALA A 569 -41.12 -7.34 -23.60
CA ALA A 569 -42.22 -7.14 -22.65
C ALA A 569 -41.95 -5.83 -21.92
N THR A 570 -43.00 -5.02 -21.72
CA THR A 570 -42.89 -3.72 -21.04
C THR A 570 -43.93 -3.67 -19.94
N VAL A 571 -43.49 -3.31 -18.73
CA VAL A 571 -44.39 -3.02 -17.60
C VAL A 571 -44.58 -1.50 -17.49
N ASP A 572 -45.81 -1.11 -17.32
CA ASP A 572 -46.20 0.29 -17.10
C ASP A 572 -46.98 0.40 -15.77
N TYR A 573 -46.59 1.36 -14.94
CA TYR A 573 -47.21 1.66 -13.65
C TYR A 573 -46.96 3.11 -13.28
N SER A 574 -47.66 3.59 -12.28
CA SER A 574 -47.42 4.92 -11.70
C SER A 574 -47.51 4.86 -10.18
N LEU A 575 -46.66 5.66 -9.53
CA LEU A 575 -46.54 5.75 -8.08
C LEU A 575 -46.81 7.18 -7.61
N ASP A 576 -47.35 7.31 -6.42
CA ASP A 576 -47.37 8.57 -5.69
C ASP A 576 -45.99 8.76 -5.00
N LEU A 577 -45.10 9.40 -5.71
CA LEU A 577 -43.71 9.60 -5.24
C LEU A 577 -43.54 10.93 -4.47
N GLU A 578 -44.58 11.77 -4.39
CA GLU A 578 -44.47 13.11 -3.78
C GLU A 578 -43.25 13.91 -4.28
N GLY A 579 -42.91 13.77 -5.57
CA GLY A 579 -41.77 14.43 -6.20
C GLY A 579 -40.44 13.68 -6.07
N ARG A 580 -40.40 12.55 -5.39
CA ARG A 580 -39.18 11.72 -5.23
C ARG A 580 -38.92 10.89 -6.50
N LYS A 581 -37.69 10.40 -6.61
CA LYS A 581 -37.27 9.52 -7.70
C LYS A 581 -37.83 8.11 -7.48
N ASP A 582 -38.35 7.51 -8.55
CA ASP A 582 -38.70 6.09 -8.57
C ASP A 582 -37.39 5.24 -8.53
N GLU A 583 -37.29 4.41 -7.51
CA GLU A 583 -36.23 3.43 -7.29
C GLU A 583 -36.79 2.02 -7.14
N SER A 584 -37.99 1.78 -7.64
CA SER A 584 -38.70 0.49 -7.55
C SER A 584 -37.84 -0.66 -8.06
N LEU A 585 -38.03 -1.80 -7.43
CA LEU A 585 -37.37 -3.04 -7.84
C LEU A 585 -38.34 -3.85 -8.68
N ILE A 586 -37.94 -4.16 -9.90
CA ILE A 586 -38.75 -4.95 -10.82
C ILE A 586 -38.07 -6.31 -11.00
N THR A 587 -38.80 -7.38 -10.69
CA THR A 587 -38.35 -8.74 -10.97
C THR A 587 -39.22 -9.33 -12.08
N TRP A 588 -38.55 -9.77 -13.14
CA TRP A 588 -39.19 -10.43 -14.27
C TRP A 588 -39.17 -11.94 -14.08
N TYR A 589 -40.28 -12.61 -14.34
CA TYR A 589 -40.41 -14.05 -14.23
C TYR A 589 -40.95 -14.65 -15.51
N ARG A 590 -40.60 -15.89 -15.72
CA ARG A 590 -41.18 -16.80 -16.71
C ARG A 590 -41.95 -17.88 -15.99
N CYS A 591 -43.13 -18.29 -16.50
CA CYS A 591 -43.88 -19.42 -15.97
C CYS A 591 -44.68 -20.15 -17.06
N SER A 592 -44.90 -21.45 -16.92
CA SER A 592 -45.73 -22.21 -17.84
C SER A 592 -47.21 -22.25 -17.41
N ARG A 593 -47.45 -22.04 -16.11
CA ARG A 593 -48.80 -22.07 -15.55
C ARG A 593 -49.45 -20.69 -15.50
N LYS A 594 -50.73 -20.65 -15.83
CA LYS A 594 -51.48 -19.36 -15.83
C LYS A 594 -51.67 -18.78 -14.42
N ASP A 595 -51.56 -19.58 -13.39
CA ASP A 595 -51.59 -19.12 -11.99
C ASP A 595 -50.23 -18.59 -11.50
N GLY A 596 -49.16 -18.71 -12.30
CA GLY A 596 -47.80 -18.26 -11.96
C GLY A 596 -47.14 -19.05 -10.86
N SER A 597 -47.65 -20.24 -10.47
CA SER A 597 -47.14 -21.04 -9.35
C SER A 597 -45.74 -21.66 -9.62
N ASP A 598 -45.40 -21.80 -10.91
CA ASP A 598 -44.13 -22.36 -11.39
C ASP A 598 -43.17 -21.27 -11.92
N ARG A 599 -43.33 -20.03 -11.45
CA ARG A 599 -42.54 -18.90 -11.93
C ARG A 599 -41.07 -19.03 -11.53
N ILE A 600 -40.17 -18.77 -12.47
CA ILE A 600 -38.74 -18.66 -12.25
C ILE A 600 -38.28 -17.22 -12.61
N PRO A 601 -37.42 -16.59 -11.82
CA PRO A 601 -36.92 -15.27 -12.14
C PRO A 601 -35.97 -15.31 -13.34
N VAL A 602 -36.10 -14.35 -14.25
CA VAL A 602 -35.31 -14.26 -15.49
C VAL A 602 -34.57 -12.96 -15.63
N ALA A 603 -35.02 -11.89 -14.95
CA ALA A 603 -34.33 -10.62 -14.89
C ALA A 603 -34.71 -9.83 -13.63
N VAL A 604 -33.88 -8.89 -13.20
CA VAL A 604 -34.13 -8.01 -12.07
C VAL A 604 -33.53 -6.62 -12.33
N SER A 605 -34.20 -5.59 -11.85
CA SER A 605 -33.71 -4.21 -11.90
C SER A 605 -32.43 -4.04 -11.09
N ARG A 606 -31.57 -3.14 -11.56
CA ARG A 606 -30.48 -2.60 -10.73
C ARG A 606 -31.02 -1.76 -9.58
N LEU A 607 -30.24 -1.66 -8.50
CA LEU A 607 -30.58 -0.80 -7.36
C LEU A 607 -30.72 0.67 -7.81
N GLY A 608 -31.82 1.30 -7.44
CA GLY A 608 -32.10 2.69 -7.77
C GLY A 608 -32.41 2.99 -9.25
N LYS A 609 -32.60 1.95 -10.07
CA LYS A 609 -32.92 2.08 -11.50
C LYS A 609 -33.91 1.00 -11.92
N PRO A 610 -35.24 1.26 -11.92
CA PRO A 610 -36.21 0.30 -12.36
C PRO A 610 -36.04 -0.02 -13.86
N GLU A 611 -36.00 -1.32 -14.19
CA GLU A 611 -35.94 -1.81 -15.58
C GLU A 611 -37.30 -2.18 -16.06
N MET A 612 -37.97 -1.20 -16.71
CA MET A 612 -39.36 -1.28 -17.18
C MET A 612 -39.54 -2.25 -18.33
N THR A 613 -38.45 -2.76 -18.91
CA THR A 613 -38.51 -3.61 -20.09
C THR A 613 -37.75 -4.90 -19.90
N TYR A 614 -38.27 -5.97 -20.51
CA TYR A 614 -37.58 -7.27 -20.54
C TYR A 614 -37.52 -7.76 -21.99
N ARG A 615 -36.31 -8.10 -22.48
CA ARG A 615 -36.09 -8.64 -23.81
C ARG A 615 -36.57 -10.11 -23.87
N LEU A 616 -37.58 -10.35 -24.71
CA LEU A 616 -38.12 -11.69 -24.89
C LEU A 616 -37.16 -12.55 -25.71
N THR A 617 -36.92 -13.76 -25.22
CA THR A 617 -36.04 -14.75 -25.82
C THR A 617 -36.84 -15.92 -26.36
N LYS A 618 -36.22 -16.79 -27.17
CA LYS A 618 -36.89 -17.99 -27.70
C LYS A 618 -37.38 -18.93 -26.59
N GLU A 619 -36.75 -18.89 -25.43
CA GLU A 619 -37.09 -19.66 -24.24
C GLU A 619 -38.40 -19.19 -23.61
N ASP A 620 -38.82 -17.97 -23.91
CA ASP A 620 -40.10 -17.42 -23.44
C ASP A 620 -41.29 -17.89 -24.28
N VAL A 621 -41.05 -18.48 -25.46
CA VAL A 621 -42.14 -19.01 -26.32
C VAL A 621 -42.88 -20.13 -25.60
N GLY A 622 -44.18 -20.03 -25.53
CA GLY A 622 -45.05 -20.96 -24.82
C GLY A 622 -45.17 -20.70 -23.31
N HIS A 623 -44.53 -19.62 -22.81
CA HIS A 623 -44.59 -19.22 -21.40
C HIS A 623 -45.29 -17.89 -21.19
N TYR A 624 -45.85 -17.69 -20.00
CA TYR A 624 -46.30 -16.38 -19.53
C TYR A 624 -45.11 -15.61 -18.97
N ILE A 625 -45.15 -14.29 -19.11
CA ILE A 625 -44.15 -13.38 -18.47
C ILE A 625 -44.88 -12.61 -17.37
N ILE A 626 -44.22 -12.47 -16.23
CA ILE A 626 -44.66 -11.72 -15.08
C ILE A 626 -43.64 -10.64 -14.77
N ALA A 627 -44.10 -9.43 -14.52
CA ALA A 627 -43.32 -8.37 -13.90
C ALA A 627 -43.87 -8.11 -12.49
N ALA A 628 -43.07 -8.30 -11.47
CA ALA A 628 -43.37 -7.99 -10.09
C ALA A 628 -42.67 -6.68 -9.72
N VAL A 629 -43.42 -5.65 -9.37
CA VAL A 629 -42.93 -4.32 -9.01
C VAL A 629 -43.03 -4.13 -7.49
N GLU A 630 -41.89 -3.97 -6.85
CA GLU A 630 -41.81 -3.56 -5.45
C GLU A 630 -41.59 -2.05 -5.40
N PRO A 631 -42.59 -1.26 -5.01
CA PRO A 631 -42.53 0.20 -5.06
C PRO A 631 -41.52 0.72 -4.06
N LYS A 632 -40.63 1.64 -4.49
CA LYS A 632 -39.53 2.13 -3.66
C LYS A 632 -39.09 3.52 -4.09
N HIS A 633 -38.64 4.30 -3.11
CA HIS A 633 -37.83 5.50 -3.24
C HIS A 633 -36.66 5.45 -2.25
N LEU A 634 -35.80 6.46 -2.23
CA LEU A 634 -34.60 6.46 -1.36
C LEU A 634 -34.91 6.25 0.14
N ARG A 635 -36.04 6.82 0.61
CA ARG A 635 -36.43 6.84 2.04
C ARG A 635 -37.38 5.72 2.43
N CYS A 636 -37.35 4.57 1.78
CA CYS A 636 -38.15 3.42 2.22
C CYS A 636 -37.48 2.09 1.89
N THR A 637 -37.87 1.06 2.63
CA THR A 637 -37.67 -0.32 2.19
C THR A 637 -38.61 -0.61 1.01
N PRO A 638 -38.30 -1.61 0.17
CA PRO A 638 -39.23 -2.02 -0.88
C PRO A 638 -40.59 -2.38 -0.29
N GLY A 639 -41.65 -1.87 -0.92
CA GLY A 639 -43.02 -2.22 -0.56
C GLY A 639 -43.43 -3.59 -1.04
N GLU A 640 -44.69 -3.97 -0.77
CA GLU A 640 -45.22 -5.25 -1.27
C GLU A 640 -45.21 -5.30 -2.81
N ALA A 641 -44.77 -6.42 -3.35
CA ALA A 641 -44.68 -6.64 -4.77
C ALA A 641 -46.08 -6.77 -5.39
N VAL A 642 -46.35 -5.93 -6.35
CA VAL A 642 -47.56 -6.07 -7.20
C VAL A 642 -47.16 -6.61 -8.57
N SER A 643 -47.78 -7.71 -8.98
CA SER A 643 -47.41 -8.41 -10.20
C SER A 643 -48.40 -8.15 -11.32
N ALA A 644 -47.90 -7.98 -12.54
CA ALA A 644 -48.65 -8.06 -13.78
C ALA A 644 -48.19 -9.24 -14.61
N MET A 645 -49.11 -9.94 -15.26
CA MET A 645 -48.80 -11.11 -16.09
C MET A 645 -49.41 -10.94 -17.49
N THR A 646 -48.73 -11.51 -18.50
CA THR A 646 -49.26 -11.56 -19.86
C THR A 646 -50.56 -12.33 -19.91
N LYS A 647 -51.54 -11.85 -20.71
CA LYS A 647 -52.87 -12.50 -20.87
C LYS A 647 -52.75 -13.85 -21.55
N THR A 648 -51.77 -14.03 -22.42
CA THR A 648 -51.50 -15.23 -23.20
C THR A 648 -50.01 -15.56 -23.13
N VAL A 649 -49.68 -16.79 -23.41
CA VAL A 649 -48.27 -17.18 -23.56
C VAL A 649 -47.62 -16.42 -24.71
N VAL A 650 -46.33 -16.18 -24.59
CA VAL A 650 -45.53 -15.57 -25.64
C VAL A 650 -45.50 -16.48 -26.86
N ARG A 651 -45.70 -15.89 -28.04
CA ARG A 651 -45.70 -16.62 -29.32
C ARG A 651 -44.37 -16.39 -30.06
N SER A 652 -44.02 -17.33 -30.95
CA SER A 652 -42.78 -17.24 -31.74
C SER A 652 -42.66 -15.94 -32.56
N GLY A 653 -43.78 -15.39 -33.05
CA GLY A 653 -43.80 -14.10 -33.75
C GLY A 653 -43.62 -12.85 -32.87
N GLN A 654 -43.59 -13.01 -31.55
CA GLN A 654 -43.35 -11.94 -30.55
C GLN A 654 -41.93 -11.91 -30.06
N VAL A 655 -41.11 -12.89 -30.39
CA VAL A 655 -39.71 -12.98 -29.98
C VAL A 655 -38.81 -12.87 -31.20
N ILE A 656 -37.61 -12.41 -30.98
CA ILE A 656 -36.54 -12.52 -31.96
C ILE A 656 -35.99 -13.93 -31.82
N MET A 657 -36.37 -14.80 -32.81
CA MET A 657 -35.90 -16.19 -32.83
C MET A 657 -34.41 -16.20 -33.21
N SER A 658 -33.57 -16.14 -32.21
CA SER A 658 -32.13 -16.15 -32.34
C SER A 658 -31.57 -17.20 -31.42
N ASP A 659 -30.55 -17.94 -31.92
CA ASP A 659 -29.71 -18.79 -31.10
C ASP A 659 -28.56 -17.98 -30.45
N ILE A 660 -28.54 -16.66 -30.62
CA ILE A 660 -27.60 -15.75 -30.02
C ILE A 660 -28.10 -15.37 -28.61
N LEU A 661 -27.31 -15.69 -27.59
CA LEU A 661 -27.48 -15.20 -26.22
C LEU A 661 -26.52 -14.02 -26.01
N GLU A 662 -27.06 -12.87 -25.68
CA GLU A 662 -26.28 -11.67 -25.41
C GLU A 662 -26.54 -11.21 -23.99
N THR A 663 -25.50 -10.79 -23.27
CA THR A 663 -25.60 -10.23 -21.93
C THR A 663 -24.64 -9.07 -21.78
N ASP A 664 -25.08 -8.03 -21.13
CA ASP A 664 -24.26 -6.93 -20.61
C ASP A 664 -24.02 -7.11 -19.09
N PHE A 665 -24.36 -8.28 -18.56
CA PHE A 665 -24.24 -8.65 -17.14
C PHE A 665 -25.14 -7.83 -16.17
N GLN A 666 -26.15 -7.11 -16.64
CA GLN A 666 -27.05 -6.35 -15.76
C GLN A 666 -27.76 -7.25 -14.73
N ASN A 667 -28.05 -8.49 -15.09
CA ASN A 667 -28.73 -9.46 -14.24
C ASN A 667 -27.78 -10.27 -13.37
N PHE A 668 -26.49 -9.92 -13.37
CA PHE A 668 -25.50 -10.70 -12.65
C PHE A 668 -25.56 -10.39 -11.15
N PRO A 669 -25.69 -11.38 -10.27
CA PRO A 669 -25.64 -11.19 -8.83
C PRO A 669 -24.19 -10.93 -8.39
N CYS A 670 -23.89 -9.71 -8.01
CA CYS A 670 -22.59 -9.29 -7.53
C CYS A 670 -22.74 -8.34 -6.34
N HIS A 671 -21.63 -7.95 -5.77
CA HIS A 671 -21.60 -7.18 -4.54
C HIS A 671 -22.47 -5.90 -4.54
N ASN A 672 -22.56 -5.17 -5.66
CA ASN A 672 -23.42 -4.00 -5.78
C ASN A 672 -24.80 -4.30 -6.43
N GLN A 673 -25.09 -5.57 -6.67
CA GLN A 673 -26.38 -6.07 -7.16
C GLN A 673 -26.76 -7.36 -6.43
N PRO A 674 -27.19 -7.30 -5.19
CA PRO A 674 -27.31 -8.49 -4.33
C PRO A 674 -28.50 -9.40 -4.67
N ARG A 675 -29.36 -9.04 -5.63
CA ARG A 675 -30.49 -9.89 -6.03
C ARG A 675 -29.99 -11.02 -6.92
N LEU A 676 -30.10 -12.22 -6.41
CA LEU A 676 -29.73 -13.44 -7.12
C LEU A 676 -30.85 -13.88 -8.08
N ILE A 677 -30.49 -14.21 -9.32
CA ILE A 677 -31.38 -14.87 -10.28
C ILE A 677 -30.92 -16.34 -10.40
N PRO A 678 -31.59 -17.29 -9.71
CA PRO A 678 -31.17 -18.67 -9.70
C PRO A 678 -31.16 -19.29 -11.11
N GLY A 679 -30.17 -20.14 -11.38
CA GLY A 679 -30.10 -20.93 -12.61
C GLY A 679 -29.50 -20.24 -13.83
N THR A 680 -29.15 -18.91 -13.72
CA THR A 680 -28.55 -18.21 -14.86
C THR A 680 -27.04 -18.21 -14.82
N TRP A 681 -26.48 -18.08 -13.63
CA TRP A 681 -25.05 -17.99 -13.41
C TRP A 681 -24.59 -18.87 -12.26
N THR A 682 -23.51 -19.57 -12.46
CA THR A 682 -22.78 -20.25 -11.39
C THR A 682 -21.50 -19.48 -11.09
N ILE A 683 -21.35 -19.05 -9.84
CA ILE A 683 -20.20 -18.31 -9.35
C ILE A 683 -19.31 -19.26 -8.58
N GLY A 684 -18.02 -19.15 -8.78
CA GLY A 684 -17.03 -19.89 -8.01
C GLY A 684 -15.76 -19.09 -7.81
N GLY A 685 -14.86 -19.62 -7.02
CA GLY A 685 -13.57 -19.01 -6.75
C GLY A 685 -12.62 -20.03 -6.13
N TYR A 686 -11.47 -19.57 -5.70
CA TYR A 686 -10.52 -20.38 -4.94
C TYR A 686 -10.05 -19.61 -3.70
N LYS A 687 -9.58 -20.34 -2.70
CA LYS A 687 -8.92 -19.73 -1.54
C LYS A 687 -7.67 -19.00 -1.98
N PRO A 688 -7.45 -17.73 -1.57
CA PRO A 688 -6.28 -16.95 -1.96
C PRO A 688 -4.94 -17.57 -1.55
N ILE A 689 -4.94 -18.42 -0.52
CA ILE A 689 -3.75 -19.07 0.05
C ILE A 689 -3.56 -20.51 -0.44
N ASP A 690 -4.53 -21.05 -1.17
CA ASP A 690 -4.48 -22.40 -1.68
C ASP A 690 -4.55 -22.37 -3.20
N THR A 691 -3.38 -22.34 -3.83
CA THR A 691 -3.25 -22.19 -5.28
C THR A 691 -3.42 -23.50 -6.05
N ALA A 692 -3.52 -24.63 -5.36
CA ALA A 692 -3.56 -25.94 -5.96
C ALA A 692 -4.97 -26.50 -6.19
N GLU A 693 -5.95 -26.04 -5.40
CA GLU A 693 -7.32 -26.57 -5.49
C GLU A 693 -8.26 -25.58 -6.17
N TYR A 694 -8.73 -25.94 -7.33
CA TYR A 694 -9.80 -25.26 -8.04
C TYR A 694 -11.12 -25.82 -7.59
N ASP A 695 -12.00 -24.98 -7.06
CA ASP A 695 -13.38 -25.34 -6.81
C ASP A 695 -14.34 -24.24 -7.30
N TRP A 696 -15.63 -24.54 -7.25
CA TRP A 696 -16.72 -23.60 -7.53
C TRP A 696 -17.42 -23.19 -6.23
N THR A 697 -16.73 -23.30 -5.12
CA THR A 697 -17.22 -22.87 -3.82
C THR A 697 -17.23 -21.36 -3.75
N VAL A 698 -18.36 -20.81 -3.33
CA VAL A 698 -18.49 -19.38 -3.01
C VAL A 698 -18.08 -19.18 -1.55
N TYR A 699 -17.07 -18.36 -1.31
CA TYR A 699 -16.68 -17.99 0.05
C TYR A 699 -17.50 -16.77 0.46
N PRO A 700 -18.28 -16.83 1.56
CA PRO A 700 -19.26 -15.80 1.92
C PRO A 700 -18.65 -14.43 2.26
N ASP A 701 -17.37 -14.42 2.61
CA ASP A 701 -16.60 -13.22 2.94
C ASP A 701 -15.90 -12.59 1.71
N LYS A 702 -16.15 -13.11 0.51
CA LYS A 702 -15.52 -12.68 -0.74
C LYS A 702 -16.53 -12.19 -1.76
N ASP A 703 -16.35 -10.97 -2.19
CA ASP A 703 -16.99 -10.42 -3.37
C ASP A 703 -16.05 -10.58 -4.57
N TYR A 704 -16.36 -11.51 -5.47
CA TYR A 704 -15.51 -11.78 -6.64
C TYR A 704 -15.73 -10.80 -7.78
N TRP A 705 -16.94 -10.23 -7.87
CA TRP A 705 -17.39 -9.44 -8.99
C TRP A 705 -18.14 -8.20 -8.53
N THR A 706 -18.03 -7.12 -9.31
CA THR A 706 -18.88 -5.94 -9.22
C THR A 706 -19.36 -5.53 -10.61
N TYR A 707 -20.43 -4.76 -10.68
CA TYR A 707 -20.96 -4.23 -11.94
C TYR A 707 -20.76 -2.72 -11.99
N GLY A 708 -20.26 -2.20 -13.09
CA GLY A 708 -20.00 -0.77 -13.21
C GLY A 708 -19.28 -0.38 -14.50
N GLU A 709 -18.85 0.87 -14.52
CA GLU A 709 -18.02 1.40 -15.60
C GLU A 709 -16.61 0.80 -15.51
N GLY A 710 -16.00 0.57 -16.68
CA GLY A 710 -14.63 0.07 -16.78
C GLY A 710 -13.62 1.00 -16.11
N ILE A 711 -12.51 0.42 -15.69
CA ILE A 711 -11.38 1.12 -15.10
C ILE A 711 -10.32 1.43 -16.17
N ASN A 712 -9.35 2.30 -15.84
CA ASN A 712 -8.24 2.68 -16.74
C ASN A 712 -8.69 3.33 -18.08
N GLY A 713 -9.77 4.10 -18.07
CA GLY A 713 -10.27 4.79 -19.25
C GLY A 713 -11.08 3.91 -20.22
N THR A 714 -11.41 2.69 -19.84
CA THR A 714 -12.31 1.80 -20.56
C THR A 714 -13.69 2.45 -20.71
N ARG A 715 -14.29 2.33 -21.89
CA ARG A 715 -15.62 2.84 -22.16
C ARG A 715 -16.65 1.73 -22.01
N GLY A 716 -17.78 2.07 -21.38
CA GLY A 716 -18.91 1.17 -21.21
C GLY A 716 -19.02 0.61 -19.78
N THR A 717 -20.14 -0.07 -19.55
CA THR A 717 -20.46 -0.74 -18.30
C THR A 717 -20.42 -2.25 -18.51
N GLY A 718 -20.08 -2.98 -17.47
CA GLY A 718 -20.03 -4.43 -17.52
C GLY A 718 -19.63 -5.02 -16.16
N LEU A 719 -19.20 -6.25 -16.19
CA LEU A 719 -18.78 -7.00 -15.04
C LEU A 719 -17.27 -6.80 -14.81
N LEU A 720 -16.90 -6.40 -13.59
CA LEU A 720 -15.52 -6.22 -13.18
C LEU A 720 -15.14 -7.30 -12.17
N GLN A 721 -14.01 -7.93 -12.40
CA GLN A 721 -13.39 -8.81 -11.43
C GLN A 721 -12.70 -7.97 -10.36
N ILE A 722 -13.04 -8.17 -9.08
CA ILE A 722 -12.45 -7.46 -7.94
C ILE A 722 -11.63 -8.37 -7.04
N GLU A 723 -11.76 -9.67 -7.15
CA GLU A 723 -10.97 -10.63 -6.38
C GLU A 723 -10.29 -11.64 -7.32
N LYS A 724 -9.09 -12.10 -6.98
CA LYS A 724 -8.36 -13.10 -7.76
C LYS A 724 -9.05 -14.44 -7.72
N GLY A 725 -8.89 -15.23 -8.81
CA GLY A 725 -9.45 -16.56 -8.91
C GLY A 725 -10.96 -16.61 -9.14
N ALA A 726 -11.59 -15.47 -9.40
CA ALA A 726 -12.99 -15.39 -9.71
C ALA A 726 -13.37 -16.28 -10.90
N ARG A 727 -14.48 -16.98 -10.80
CA ARG A 727 -15.01 -17.89 -11.83
C ARG A 727 -16.48 -17.61 -12.06
N LEU A 728 -16.89 -17.84 -13.29
CA LEU A 728 -18.24 -17.56 -13.73
C LEU A 728 -18.64 -18.54 -14.82
N LEU A 729 -19.76 -19.25 -14.62
CA LEU A 729 -20.38 -20.09 -15.63
C LEU A 729 -21.77 -19.55 -15.97
N TYR A 730 -22.01 -19.28 -17.23
CA TYR A 730 -23.32 -18.89 -17.74
C TYR A 730 -24.13 -20.12 -18.10
N THR A 731 -25.20 -20.36 -17.37
CA THR A 731 -26.09 -21.50 -17.54
C THR A 731 -27.54 -21.05 -17.73
N PRO A 732 -27.87 -20.41 -18.86
CA PRO A 732 -29.22 -19.81 -19.03
C PRO A 732 -30.32 -20.87 -19.09
N LEU A 733 -29.99 -22.10 -19.41
CA LEU A 733 -30.92 -23.22 -19.49
C LEU A 733 -30.29 -24.52 -19.01
N PRO A 734 -31.05 -25.42 -18.37
CA PRO A 734 -30.59 -26.74 -17.93
C PRO A 734 -30.51 -27.72 -19.09
N ARG A 735 -29.70 -27.44 -20.10
CA ARG A 735 -29.50 -28.31 -21.26
C ARG A 735 -28.07 -28.30 -21.74
N THR A 736 -27.66 -29.31 -22.46
CA THR A 736 -26.41 -29.35 -23.21
C THR A 736 -26.56 -28.62 -24.55
N TYR A 737 -25.48 -28.03 -24.99
CA TYR A 737 -25.38 -27.32 -26.26
C TYR A 737 -24.50 -28.10 -27.24
N GLY A 738 -24.91 -28.15 -28.52
CA GLY A 738 -24.14 -28.70 -29.62
C GLY A 738 -22.94 -27.81 -30.01
N ASP A 739 -22.83 -27.52 -31.29
CA ASP A 739 -21.84 -26.53 -31.75
C ASP A 739 -22.17 -25.18 -31.18
N MET A 740 -21.14 -24.42 -30.82
CA MET A 740 -21.31 -23.13 -30.16
C MET A 740 -20.13 -22.18 -30.39
N ASP A 741 -20.44 -20.90 -30.38
CA ASP A 741 -19.48 -19.81 -30.44
C ASP A 741 -19.67 -18.90 -29.23
N ILE A 742 -18.57 -18.48 -28.64
CA ILE A 742 -18.54 -17.51 -27.55
C ILE A 742 -17.69 -16.33 -27.99
N THR A 743 -18.20 -15.11 -27.81
CA THR A 743 -17.47 -13.88 -28.04
C THR A 743 -17.54 -12.99 -26.80
N LEU A 744 -16.42 -12.49 -26.34
CA LEU A 744 -16.30 -11.56 -25.22
C LEU A 744 -15.57 -10.29 -25.67
N CYS A 745 -16.05 -9.14 -25.19
CA CYS A 745 -15.26 -7.91 -25.16
C CYS A 745 -14.60 -7.79 -23.78
N VAL A 746 -13.28 -7.63 -23.74
CA VAL A 746 -12.49 -7.67 -22.52
C VAL A 746 -11.61 -6.41 -22.42
N ASP A 747 -11.62 -5.80 -21.26
CA ASP A 747 -10.73 -4.69 -20.91
C ASP A 747 -9.83 -5.09 -19.74
N PRO A 748 -8.59 -5.50 -19.99
CA PRO A 748 -7.64 -5.82 -18.93
C PRO A 748 -7.36 -4.63 -18.02
N SER A 749 -7.15 -4.90 -16.72
CA SER A 749 -6.89 -3.85 -15.71
C SER A 749 -5.59 -3.06 -15.94
N LYS A 750 -4.67 -3.58 -16.74
CA LYS A 750 -3.44 -2.91 -17.16
C LYS A 750 -3.54 -2.50 -18.62
N THR A 751 -3.51 -1.20 -18.89
CA THR A 751 -3.54 -0.64 -20.24
C THR A 751 -2.18 -0.73 -20.94
N ALA A 752 -1.11 -0.80 -20.14
CA ALA A 752 0.26 -0.97 -20.63
C ALA A 752 0.77 -2.39 -20.33
N GLY A 753 1.59 -2.93 -21.21
CA GLY A 753 2.15 -4.26 -21.04
C GLY A 753 1.17 -5.38 -21.43
N GLN A 754 1.11 -6.42 -20.61
CA GLN A 754 0.42 -7.67 -20.93
C GLN A 754 -1.01 -7.78 -20.39
N GLY A 755 -1.60 -6.72 -19.91
CA GLY A 755 -2.95 -6.75 -19.33
C GLY A 755 -3.08 -7.45 -17.97
N PHE A 756 -2.05 -8.12 -17.51
CA PHE A 756 -1.96 -8.79 -16.21
C PHE A 756 -1.05 -8.04 -15.24
N GLY A 757 -0.99 -8.48 -13.99
CA GLY A 757 0.02 -8.03 -13.03
C GLY A 757 1.45 -8.41 -13.44
N SER A 758 2.46 -8.09 -12.61
CA SER A 758 3.87 -8.26 -12.97
C SER A 758 4.37 -9.73 -12.95
N ALA A 759 3.68 -10.62 -12.25
CA ALA A 759 4.09 -12.01 -12.13
C ALA A 759 3.80 -12.83 -13.40
N THR A 760 4.71 -13.73 -13.78
CA THR A 760 4.47 -14.73 -14.82
C THR A 760 3.50 -15.81 -14.32
N GLY A 761 2.85 -16.51 -15.24
CA GLY A 761 1.89 -17.57 -14.91
C GLY A 761 0.47 -17.07 -14.62
N GLN A 762 0.22 -15.76 -14.55
CA GLN A 762 -1.14 -15.22 -14.47
C GLN A 762 -1.88 -15.49 -15.79
N TYR A 763 -3.15 -15.89 -15.68
CA TYR A 763 -3.94 -16.26 -16.84
C TYR A 763 -5.42 -15.93 -16.70
N LEU A 764 -6.09 -15.85 -17.84
CA LEU A 764 -7.53 -15.86 -18.02
C LEU A 764 -7.91 -17.03 -18.91
N ASP A 765 -8.90 -17.81 -18.51
CA ASP A 765 -9.46 -18.90 -19.31
C ASP A 765 -10.89 -18.59 -19.75
N LEU A 766 -11.13 -18.59 -21.06
CA LEU A 766 -12.48 -18.60 -21.64
C LEU A 766 -12.88 -20.05 -21.91
N TYR A 767 -13.81 -20.58 -21.12
CA TYR A 767 -14.22 -21.98 -21.18
C TYR A 767 -15.28 -22.21 -22.24
N ILE A 768 -15.24 -23.39 -22.84
CA ILE A 768 -16.27 -23.93 -23.74
C ILE A 768 -16.47 -25.43 -23.50
N LYS A 769 -17.71 -25.91 -23.55
CA LYS A 769 -18.02 -27.33 -23.28
C LYS A 769 -17.49 -27.78 -21.93
N PHE A 770 -17.67 -26.95 -20.90
CA PHE A 770 -17.10 -27.17 -19.58
C PHE A 770 -18.15 -27.64 -18.57
N ASP A 771 -17.81 -28.69 -17.84
CA ASP A 771 -18.58 -29.25 -16.76
C ASP A 771 -17.88 -28.94 -15.43
N THR A 772 -18.56 -28.19 -14.55
CA THR A 772 -18.03 -27.74 -13.27
C THR A 772 -17.98 -28.84 -12.21
N GLU A 773 -18.78 -29.93 -12.36
CA GLU A 773 -18.78 -31.03 -11.42
C GLU A 773 -17.58 -31.95 -11.65
N THR A 774 -17.32 -32.25 -12.91
CA THR A 774 -16.21 -33.12 -13.31
C THR A 774 -14.94 -32.38 -13.62
N LEU A 775 -14.98 -31.05 -13.68
CA LEU A 775 -13.88 -30.16 -14.10
C LEU A 775 -13.29 -30.58 -15.46
N THR A 776 -14.17 -30.93 -16.39
CA THR A 776 -13.79 -31.44 -17.70
C THR A 776 -14.33 -30.56 -18.81
N GLY A 777 -13.52 -30.28 -19.82
CA GLY A 777 -13.90 -29.40 -20.93
C GLY A 777 -12.71 -28.79 -21.63
N TYR A 778 -12.92 -27.66 -22.27
CA TYR A 778 -11.90 -26.95 -23.02
C TYR A 778 -11.90 -25.46 -22.68
N ALA A 779 -10.76 -24.80 -22.90
CA ALA A 779 -10.68 -23.36 -22.78
C ALA A 779 -9.66 -22.76 -23.78
N LEU A 780 -9.87 -21.48 -24.10
CA LEU A 780 -8.82 -20.62 -24.58
C LEU A 780 -8.13 -20.00 -23.36
N ARG A 781 -6.87 -20.33 -23.14
CA ARG A 781 -6.02 -19.75 -22.11
C ARG A 781 -5.22 -18.59 -22.68
N ILE A 782 -5.31 -17.46 -22.00
CA ILE A 782 -4.49 -16.27 -22.22
C ILE A 782 -3.54 -16.19 -21.04
N ILE A 783 -2.24 -16.36 -21.24
CA ILE A 783 -1.27 -16.50 -20.16
C ILE A 783 -0.08 -15.57 -20.35
N ARG A 784 0.34 -14.97 -19.25
CA ARG A 784 1.58 -14.21 -19.17
C ARG A 784 2.78 -15.14 -18.96
N THR A 785 3.59 -15.36 -19.99
CA THR A 785 4.73 -16.28 -19.96
C THR A 785 6.08 -15.57 -19.77
N THR A 786 6.17 -14.29 -20.19
CA THR A 786 7.39 -13.50 -20.08
C THR A 786 7.15 -12.18 -19.39
N LYS A 787 8.12 -11.74 -18.59
CA LYS A 787 7.97 -10.61 -17.66
C LYS A 787 7.99 -9.23 -18.34
N TYR A 788 8.65 -9.08 -19.47
CA TYR A 788 8.87 -7.78 -20.13
C TYR A 788 8.31 -7.68 -21.55
N SER A 789 7.68 -8.72 -22.04
CA SER A 789 7.00 -8.67 -23.32
C SER A 789 5.65 -7.96 -23.16
N ASN A 790 5.26 -7.18 -24.18
CA ASN A 790 3.88 -6.68 -24.30
C ASN A 790 2.94 -7.76 -24.85
N ALA A 791 3.46 -8.91 -25.27
CA ALA A 791 2.69 -10.04 -25.74
C ALA A 791 2.37 -11.01 -24.61
N VAL A 792 1.16 -11.60 -24.69
CA VAL A 792 0.74 -12.78 -23.93
C VAL A 792 0.65 -13.97 -24.87
N ASP A 793 0.68 -15.16 -24.34
CA ASP A 793 0.47 -16.37 -25.14
C ASP A 793 -0.99 -16.82 -25.07
N PHE A 794 -1.56 -17.08 -26.24
CA PHE A 794 -2.89 -17.66 -26.42
C PHE A 794 -2.73 -19.11 -26.78
N LEU A 795 -3.38 -20.02 -26.04
CA LEU A 795 -3.34 -21.44 -26.35
C LEU A 795 -4.66 -22.13 -25.99
N LEU A 796 -5.05 -23.12 -26.80
CA LEU A 796 -6.17 -23.99 -26.47
C LEU A 796 -5.72 -25.04 -25.46
N VAL A 797 -6.50 -25.24 -24.41
CA VAL A 797 -6.25 -26.23 -23.36
C VAL A 797 -7.44 -27.16 -23.18
N ARG A 798 -7.16 -28.38 -22.77
CA ARG A 798 -8.16 -29.36 -22.31
C ARG A 798 -8.06 -29.50 -20.80
N TYR A 799 -9.20 -29.51 -20.17
CA TYR A 799 -9.36 -29.91 -18.79
C TYR A 799 -9.84 -31.36 -18.74
N ASP A 800 -9.24 -32.15 -17.90
CA ASP A 800 -9.64 -33.55 -17.58
C ASP A 800 -9.53 -33.73 -16.07
N LYS A 801 -10.68 -33.72 -15.38
CA LYS A 801 -10.74 -33.77 -13.91
C LYS A 801 -9.86 -32.71 -13.22
N GLY A 802 -9.88 -31.51 -13.75
CA GLY A 802 -9.06 -30.39 -13.26
C GLY A 802 -7.62 -30.34 -13.76
N VAL A 803 -7.14 -31.42 -14.40
CA VAL A 803 -5.78 -31.43 -15.00
C VAL A 803 -5.81 -30.71 -16.34
N VAL A 804 -4.94 -29.73 -16.50
CA VAL A 804 -4.86 -28.89 -17.72
C VAL A 804 -3.76 -29.39 -18.64
N THR A 805 -4.12 -29.62 -19.89
CA THR A 805 -3.20 -30.06 -20.93
C THR A 805 -3.33 -29.16 -22.16
N PRO A 806 -2.24 -28.58 -22.69
CA PRO A 806 -2.27 -27.86 -23.96
C PRO A 806 -2.68 -28.79 -25.12
N VAL A 807 -3.60 -28.29 -25.96
CA VAL A 807 -4.04 -29.01 -27.17
C VAL A 807 -3.70 -28.23 -28.45
N SER A 808 -3.09 -27.06 -28.33
CA SER A 808 -2.50 -26.27 -29.42
C SER A 808 -1.11 -25.78 -29.04
N ALA A 809 -0.31 -25.38 -30.04
CA ALA A 809 0.86 -24.55 -29.81
C ALA A 809 0.43 -23.15 -29.31
N PRO A 810 1.23 -22.48 -28.48
CA PRO A 810 0.96 -21.10 -28.08
C PRO A 810 1.15 -20.13 -29.25
N VAL A 811 0.31 -19.08 -29.28
CA VAL A 811 0.41 -17.97 -30.22
C VAL A 811 0.62 -16.70 -29.40
N SER A 812 1.80 -16.09 -29.53
CA SER A 812 2.10 -14.83 -28.86
C SER A 812 1.48 -13.65 -29.60
N SER A 813 0.76 -12.78 -28.86
CA SER A 813 0.11 -11.61 -29.42
C SER A 813 0.02 -10.46 -28.42
N VAL A 814 0.00 -9.23 -28.96
CA VAL A 814 -0.17 -7.99 -28.19
C VAL A 814 -1.63 -7.51 -28.13
N CYS A 815 -2.57 -8.29 -28.65
CA CYS A 815 -3.97 -7.87 -28.76
C CYS A 815 -4.74 -7.91 -27.41
N TYR A 816 -4.20 -8.55 -26.36
CA TYR A 816 -4.83 -8.56 -25.05
C TYR A 816 -4.62 -7.23 -24.31
N ARG A 817 -5.41 -6.24 -24.66
CA ARG A 817 -5.42 -4.86 -24.13
C ARG A 817 -6.83 -4.28 -24.22
N THR A 818 -7.02 -3.05 -23.77
CA THR A 818 -8.31 -2.36 -23.80
C THR A 818 -9.00 -2.47 -25.17
N GLY A 819 -10.25 -2.90 -25.18
CA GLY A 819 -11.04 -3.14 -26.38
C GLY A 819 -10.79 -4.49 -27.06
N CYS A 820 -10.09 -5.42 -26.44
CA CYS A 820 -9.86 -6.74 -26.95
C CYS A 820 -11.16 -7.54 -27.12
N THR A 821 -11.40 -8.04 -28.31
CA THR A 821 -12.48 -9.00 -28.60
C THR A 821 -11.90 -10.38 -28.74
N ILE A 822 -12.43 -11.34 -28.00
CA ILE A 822 -11.99 -12.73 -27.96
C ILE A 822 -13.13 -13.62 -28.38
N SER A 823 -12.90 -14.50 -29.32
CA SER A 823 -13.87 -15.52 -29.77
C SER A 823 -13.31 -16.93 -29.60
N LEU A 824 -14.14 -17.83 -29.14
CA LEU A 824 -13.86 -19.27 -29.04
C LEU A 824 -15.05 -20.05 -29.60
N SER A 825 -14.78 -20.93 -30.54
CA SER A 825 -15.80 -21.78 -31.14
C SER A 825 -15.49 -23.27 -31.02
N ALA A 826 -16.55 -24.05 -30.86
CA ALA A 826 -16.52 -25.51 -30.93
C ALA A 826 -17.54 -26.00 -31.95
N SER A 827 -17.07 -26.70 -32.97
CA SER A 827 -17.92 -27.30 -33.98
C SER A 827 -17.44 -28.74 -34.30
N GLY A 828 -18.32 -29.72 -34.03
CA GLY A 828 -17.95 -31.13 -34.07
C GLY A 828 -16.76 -31.41 -33.14
N ASN A 829 -15.65 -31.86 -33.70
CA ASN A 829 -14.41 -32.11 -32.97
C ASN A 829 -13.33 -31.03 -33.15
N ARG A 830 -13.69 -29.85 -33.60
CA ARG A 830 -12.80 -28.75 -33.88
C ARG A 830 -13.02 -27.59 -32.90
N LEU A 831 -11.93 -27.07 -32.39
CA LEU A 831 -11.89 -25.80 -31.65
C LEU A 831 -11.19 -24.75 -32.51
N LYS A 832 -11.71 -23.51 -32.47
CA LYS A 832 -11.09 -22.35 -33.11
C LYS A 832 -11.18 -21.17 -32.14
N ALA A 833 -10.06 -20.46 -31.99
CA ALA A 833 -10.02 -19.22 -31.24
C ALA A 833 -9.54 -18.08 -32.12
N HIS A 834 -10.02 -16.87 -31.82
CA HIS A 834 -9.60 -15.61 -32.43
C HIS A 834 -9.61 -14.51 -31.42
N ALA A 835 -8.63 -13.63 -31.46
CA ALA A 835 -8.54 -12.44 -30.62
C ALA A 835 -8.03 -11.26 -31.45
N GLU A 836 -8.65 -10.09 -31.24
CA GLU A 836 -8.29 -8.86 -31.94
C GLU A 836 -8.56 -7.63 -31.05
N THR A 837 -7.94 -6.47 -31.39
CA THR A 837 -8.17 -5.16 -30.75
C THR A 837 -8.52 -4.11 -31.78
#